data_18b6d4b403349f8c6fa9999e14fe0bf6
#
_entry.id   18b6d4b403349f8c6fa9999e14fe0bf6
#
_cell.length_a   1.000
_cell.length_b   1.000
_cell.length_c   1.000
_cell.angle_alpha   90.00
_cell.angle_beta   90.00
_cell.angle_gamma   90.00
#
_symmetry.space_group_name_H-M   'P 1'
#
loop_
_entity.id
_entity.type
_entity.pdbx_description
1 polymer ?
#
loop_
_entity_poly.entity_id
_entity_poly.type
_entity_poly.pdbx_seq_one_letter_code
_entity_poly.pdbx_strand_id
1 'polypeptide(L)'
;MPFPIKSRAKGNLNRETQRNPLPPQQGQPKKSNSQKQERTMSMKEIYQMTKEEVLRNRHASEDGLTESEVLKIRQEMGENCLKEAKKKSPVRIFAEQFLDLLVIILIIAAVVSMLSGNVESTVVIFVVIVMNAVLGTVQYLKAEKSLDSLKALSSPHAKVLREGKKMEIVSKDVVPGDILLLEAGDMIAADGRILDNYSLQVNESSLTGESANVDKTDETIVGEAALADRINMVYSGTLVTYGRATVLVTATGMQTEMGKIADLMNATQERKTPLQASLDDFGKKLAIVIMIISALVFALRIWQKQPVLDSLMFAVALAVAAIPEALSSIVTIVQAMGTRKMAADNAIIKELKAVESLGCVSVICSDKTGTLTQNKMTVTDIYIDHTVLKPEELDLIEPLHRKLLYNAILNNDASFQKGKEIGDPTESCLLTMAQKTGLTKAGVSEDDIREMMPRLEEIAFDSERKLMSTKYRLHGVSTILTKGAVDVLLDRSVKLAESGGSREINDKIKEEILRQNQEFSENGLRVLAFAYKEVDEGEELTLDEENGFTFIGLVAMIDPPREEAAEAVRTAKLAGIRPVMITGDHKVTAAAIAAQIGIFEEGDLAVTGQELDAMSDEKLDELLEEISVYARVSPENKIRIVKSWQKKGRITAMTGDGVNDAPALKKADIGVAMGITGTEVSKDASAMILADDNFATIIKAVLNGRNVYRNIKNAIQFLLSGNMSAIIAVLACSVLALPSPFEPVHLLFINLLTDSLPALAIGMEPSDPQLLTQKPRDPKEGILTGKFVRRLLGYGALIAAATMTAFSMGLQKDAATAATMAFATLTLARLFHGFTCRSERPLVDVKLSTNLWSIGAFAAGTLLLAAVFFIPGLHNLFEVMPLNVAQYASVLGLAVAPTIVIQMGKIVLARRKTIC
;
A
#
# COMPACT_ATOMS: atom_id res chain seq x y z
N MET A 1 27.90 35.27 -29.84
CA MET A 1 29.10 34.98 -30.70
C MET A 1 29.10 33.48 -30.90
N PRO A 2 29.00 33.03 -32.14
CA PRO A 2 29.01 31.60 -32.47
C PRO A 2 30.37 31.18 -33.02
N PHE A 3 30.78 29.93 -32.81
CA PHE A 3 31.88 29.36 -33.57
C PHE A 3 31.50 27.97 -34.11
N PRO A 4 32.08 27.60 -35.30
CA PRO A 4 31.33 26.80 -36.26
C PRO A 4 31.80 25.35 -36.42
N ILE A 5 30.93 24.60 -37.09
CA ILE A 5 31.07 23.29 -37.68
C ILE A 5 32.27 23.20 -38.64
N LYS A 6 33.03 22.13 -38.59
CA LYS A 6 33.82 21.61 -39.73
C LYS A 6 33.63 20.13 -39.94
N SER A 7 33.03 19.83 -41.06
CA SER A 7 32.99 18.57 -41.79
C SER A 7 34.39 18.19 -42.30
N ARG A 8 34.71 16.92 -42.35
CA ARG A 8 35.58 16.33 -43.39
C ARG A 8 35.24 14.87 -43.66
N ALA A 9 35.09 14.59 -44.89
CA ALA A 9 34.75 13.33 -45.53
C ALA A 9 35.97 12.52 -46.00
N LYS A 10 35.72 11.25 -46.26
CA LYS A 10 36.35 10.33 -47.21
C LYS A 10 37.66 9.63 -46.81
N GLY A 11 37.62 8.33 -47.01
CA GLY A 11 38.74 7.44 -47.20
C GLY A 11 38.32 5.94 -47.23
N ASN A 12 38.04 5.48 -48.46
CA ASN A 12 37.93 4.05 -48.79
C ASN A 12 39.23 3.32 -48.56
N LEU A 13 39.18 2.08 -48.12
CA LEU A 13 40.16 1.05 -48.53
C LEU A 13 39.58 -0.35 -48.32
N ASN A 14 39.35 -1.01 -49.47
CA ASN A 14 39.12 -2.44 -49.62
C ASN A 14 40.29 -3.25 -49.04
N ARG A 15 39.98 -4.33 -48.36
CA ARG A 15 40.83 -5.53 -48.31
C ARG A 15 40.00 -6.78 -48.37
N GLU A 16 40.03 -7.40 -49.58
CA GLU A 16 39.70 -8.79 -49.83
C GLU A 16 40.65 -9.69 -48.98
N THR A 17 40.07 -10.64 -48.32
CA THR A 17 40.80 -11.84 -47.86
C THR A 17 40.11 -13.08 -48.37
N GLN A 18 40.81 -13.74 -49.25
CA GLN A 18 40.53 -15.04 -49.85
C GLN A 18 40.24 -16.11 -48.82
N ARG A 19 39.19 -16.87 -49.02
CA ARG A 19 38.95 -18.17 -48.35
C ARG A 19 39.11 -19.30 -49.38
N ASN A 20 40.04 -20.22 -49.09
CA ASN A 20 40.23 -21.48 -49.82
C ASN A 20 39.05 -22.42 -49.58
N PRO A 21 38.68 -23.26 -50.60
CA PRO A 21 37.61 -24.25 -50.50
C PRO A 21 38.10 -25.57 -49.90
N LEU A 22 37.30 -26.19 -49.04
CA LEU A 22 37.42 -27.57 -48.58
C LEU A 22 36.83 -28.58 -49.55
N PRO A 23 37.28 -29.81 -49.60
CA PRO A 23 36.98 -30.78 -50.61
C PRO A 23 35.60 -31.46 -50.39
N PRO A 24 35.04 -32.13 -51.43
CA PRO A 24 33.68 -32.68 -51.41
C PRO A 24 33.62 -34.05 -50.72
N GLN A 25 32.63 -34.22 -49.84
CA GLN A 25 32.25 -35.52 -49.30
C GLN A 25 31.25 -36.23 -50.24
N GLN A 26 31.45 -37.49 -50.41
CA GLN A 26 30.73 -38.41 -51.26
C GLN A 26 29.30 -38.71 -50.84
N GLY A 27 28.47 -39.01 -51.82
CA GLY A 27 27.04 -39.13 -51.76
C GLY A 27 26.47 -40.27 -50.94
N GLN A 28 25.29 -40.03 -50.45
CA GLN A 28 24.27 -41.03 -50.10
C GLN A 28 22.96 -40.75 -50.88
N PRO A 29 22.13 -41.75 -51.14
CA PRO A 29 21.16 -41.73 -52.20
C PRO A 29 19.88 -40.93 -51.91
N LYS A 30 19.38 -40.27 -52.95
CA LYS A 30 18.10 -39.55 -52.98
C LYS A 30 16.95 -40.49 -52.63
N LYS A 31 16.28 -40.27 -51.49
CA LYS A 31 14.94 -40.74 -51.23
C LYS A 31 13.94 -39.69 -51.73
N SER A 32 12.90 -40.20 -52.38
CA SER A 32 11.90 -39.51 -53.20
C SER A 32 11.21 -38.30 -52.56
N ASN A 33 11.00 -37.27 -53.39
CA ASN A 33 10.40 -35.96 -53.07
C ASN A 33 8.89 -36.00 -52.83
N SER A 34 8.27 -37.19 -52.64
CA SER A 34 6.79 -37.28 -52.46
C SER A 34 6.32 -37.35 -51.01
N GLN A 35 7.24 -37.42 -50.00
CA GLN A 35 6.87 -37.44 -48.56
C GLN A 35 7.21 -36.15 -47.81
N LYS A 36 7.66 -35.10 -48.49
CA LYS A 36 7.96 -33.79 -47.86
C LYS A 36 6.85 -32.76 -48.05
N GLN A 37 5.82 -33.06 -48.85
CA GLN A 37 4.69 -32.17 -49.07
C GLN A 37 3.49 -32.39 -48.14
N GLU A 38 3.43 -33.49 -47.38
CA GLU A 38 2.34 -33.75 -46.41
C GLU A 38 2.67 -33.42 -44.94
N ARG A 39 3.80 -32.77 -44.64
CA ARG A 39 4.18 -32.38 -43.27
C ARG A 39 4.30 -30.89 -43.00
N THR A 40 3.73 -30.05 -43.83
CA THR A 40 3.58 -28.61 -43.59
C THR A 40 2.10 -28.21 -43.67
N MET A 41 1.24 -28.92 -42.94
CA MET A 41 0.05 -28.27 -42.40
C MET A 41 0.58 -27.40 -41.28
N SER A 42 0.76 -26.12 -41.54
CA SER A 42 1.03 -25.10 -40.50
C SER A 42 -0.05 -25.27 -39.43
N MET A 43 0.37 -25.61 -38.17
CA MET A 43 -0.57 -25.53 -37.06
C MET A 43 -1.07 -24.09 -37.01
N LYS A 44 -2.41 -23.91 -37.19
CA LYS A 44 -3.02 -22.58 -37.01
C LYS A 44 -2.66 -22.04 -35.64
N GLU A 45 -2.21 -20.81 -35.58
CA GLU A 45 -2.06 -20.08 -34.33
C GLU A 45 -3.45 -19.81 -33.70
N ILE A 46 -3.53 -19.64 -32.39
CA ILE A 46 -4.80 -19.49 -31.63
C ILE A 46 -5.66 -18.33 -32.17
N TYR A 47 -5.05 -17.21 -32.55
CA TYR A 47 -5.76 -16.08 -33.14
C TYR A 47 -6.32 -16.34 -34.55
N GLN A 48 -5.87 -17.40 -35.24
CA GLN A 48 -6.34 -17.86 -36.56
C GLN A 48 -7.44 -18.94 -36.48
N MET A 49 -7.81 -19.35 -35.24
CA MET A 49 -8.82 -20.37 -34.98
C MET A 49 -10.20 -19.74 -34.79
N THR A 50 -11.25 -20.46 -35.21
CA THR A 50 -12.62 -20.08 -34.88
C THR A 50 -12.93 -20.36 -33.40
N LYS A 51 -14.02 -19.81 -32.86
CA LYS A 51 -14.49 -20.05 -31.49
C LYS A 51 -14.54 -21.54 -31.15
N GLU A 52 -15.15 -22.35 -32.06
CA GLU A 52 -15.29 -23.78 -31.84
C GLU A 52 -13.96 -24.54 -31.95
N GLU A 53 -13.04 -24.09 -32.84
CA GLU A 53 -11.70 -24.67 -32.97
C GLU A 53 -10.88 -24.43 -31.68
N VAL A 54 -10.96 -23.22 -31.07
CA VAL A 54 -10.23 -22.87 -29.85
C VAL A 54 -10.76 -23.63 -28.64
N LEU A 55 -12.10 -23.72 -28.48
CA LEU A 55 -12.74 -24.50 -27.43
C LEU A 55 -12.31 -25.96 -27.48
N ARG A 56 -12.35 -26.59 -28.67
CA ARG A 56 -11.87 -27.97 -28.85
C ARG A 56 -10.36 -28.11 -28.58
N ASN A 57 -9.56 -27.17 -29.01
CA ASN A 57 -8.12 -27.20 -28.84
C ASN A 57 -7.74 -27.19 -27.34
N ARG A 58 -8.51 -26.47 -26.52
CA ARG A 58 -8.30 -26.36 -25.07
C ARG A 58 -9.16 -27.32 -24.24
N HIS A 59 -9.92 -28.22 -24.88
CA HIS A 59 -10.85 -29.14 -24.20
C HIS A 59 -11.82 -28.41 -23.24
N ALA A 60 -12.24 -27.19 -23.60
CA ALA A 60 -13.12 -26.34 -22.82
C ALA A 60 -14.56 -26.38 -23.39
N SER A 61 -15.55 -26.09 -22.54
CA SER A 61 -16.96 -25.90 -22.92
C SER A 61 -17.37 -24.45 -22.68
N GLU A 62 -18.48 -24.01 -23.28
CA GLU A 62 -19.04 -22.67 -23.03
C GLU A 62 -19.52 -22.50 -21.59
N ASP A 63 -19.81 -23.58 -20.85
CA ASP A 63 -20.17 -23.57 -19.43
C ASP A 63 -18.94 -23.53 -18.52
N GLY A 64 -17.72 -23.52 -19.07
CA GLY A 64 -16.47 -23.53 -18.34
C GLY A 64 -16.01 -24.92 -17.88
N LEU A 65 -14.90 -24.96 -17.15
CA LEU A 65 -14.29 -26.18 -16.64
C LEU A 65 -14.97 -26.67 -15.37
N THR A 66 -14.92 -27.98 -15.14
CA THR A 66 -15.28 -28.57 -13.83
C THR A 66 -14.13 -28.45 -12.83
N GLU A 67 -14.43 -28.50 -11.54
CA GLU A 67 -13.41 -28.40 -10.47
C GLU A 67 -12.33 -29.51 -10.58
N SER A 68 -12.73 -30.71 -11.01
CA SER A 68 -11.82 -31.83 -11.22
C SER A 68 -10.84 -31.60 -12.38
N GLU A 69 -11.31 -30.96 -13.47
CA GLU A 69 -10.44 -30.59 -14.61
C GLU A 69 -9.48 -29.48 -14.23
N VAL A 70 -9.94 -28.46 -13.50
CA VAL A 70 -9.11 -27.37 -12.98
C VAL A 70 -7.97 -27.92 -12.12
N LEU A 71 -8.26 -28.83 -11.20
CA LEU A 71 -7.23 -29.44 -10.34
C LEU A 71 -6.20 -30.23 -11.14
N LYS A 72 -6.63 -30.96 -12.17
CA LYS A 72 -5.73 -31.71 -13.05
C LYS A 72 -4.83 -30.79 -13.86
N ILE A 73 -5.42 -29.77 -14.51
CA ILE A 73 -4.66 -28.80 -15.32
C ILE A 73 -3.67 -28.04 -14.44
N ARG A 74 -4.08 -27.67 -13.20
CA ARG A 74 -3.21 -26.98 -12.24
C ARG A 74 -2.03 -27.86 -11.79
N GLN A 75 -2.22 -29.17 -11.66
CA GLN A 75 -1.12 -30.10 -11.35
C GLN A 75 -0.13 -30.25 -12.51
N GLU A 76 -0.61 -30.19 -13.76
CA GLU A 76 0.21 -30.31 -14.96
C GLU A 76 0.92 -28.99 -15.33
N MET A 77 0.23 -27.86 -15.28
CA MET A 77 0.72 -26.57 -15.76
C MET A 77 1.27 -25.66 -14.65
N GLY A 78 0.90 -25.91 -13.38
CA GLY A 78 1.26 -25.09 -12.23
C GLY A 78 0.27 -23.92 -11.99
N GLU A 79 0.65 -23.01 -11.08
CA GLU A 79 -0.11 -21.80 -10.77
C GLU A 79 0.14 -20.70 -11.82
N ASN A 80 -0.88 -19.85 -12.06
CA ASN A 80 -0.76 -18.69 -12.92
C ASN A 80 0.03 -17.57 -12.21
N CYS A 81 1.34 -17.73 -12.15
CA CYS A 81 2.24 -16.73 -11.59
C CYS A 81 3.55 -16.66 -12.40
N LEU A 82 4.09 -15.47 -12.46
CA LEU A 82 5.41 -15.23 -13.01
C LEU A 82 6.46 -15.80 -12.05
N LYS A 83 7.49 -16.45 -12.59
CA LYS A 83 8.60 -16.93 -11.74
C LYS A 83 9.30 -15.74 -11.11
N GLU A 84 9.19 -15.63 -9.81
CA GLU A 84 10.04 -14.70 -9.05
C GLU A 84 11.52 -15.05 -9.23
N ALA A 85 12.38 -14.03 -9.12
CA ALA A 85 13.82 -14.26 -9.10
C ALA A 85 14.16 -15.34 -8.06
N LYS A 86 15.02 -16.31 -8.43
CA LYS A 86 15.36 -17.43 -7.54
C LYS A 86 15.84 -16.89 -6.20
N LYS A 87 15.10 -17.18 -5.15
CA LYS A 87 15.49 -16.85 -3.77
C LYS A 87 16.87 -17.42 -3.49
N LYS A 88 17.69 -16.64 -2.78
CA LYS A 88 19.01 -17.13 -2.38
C LYS A 88 18.84 -18.33 -1.45
N SER A 89 19.56 -19.40 -1.71
CA SER A 89 19.53 -20.54 -0.79
C SER A 89 20.09 -20.13 0.58
N PRO A 90 19.59 -20.72 1.70
CA PRO A 90 20.12 -20.44 3.05
C PRO A 90 21.64 -20.63 3.14
N VAL A 91 22.18 -21.61 2.44
CA VAL A 91 23.65 -21.89 2.39
C VAL A 91 24.40 -20.75 1.71
N ARG A 92 23.85 -20.19 0.62
CA ARG A 92 24.46 -19.03 -0.06
C ARG A 92 24.40 -17.78 0.81
N ILE A 93 23.28 -17.53 1.49
CA ILE A 93 23.15 -16.42 2.44
C ILE A 93 24.17 -16.55 3.56
N PHE A 94 24.33 -17.75 4.11
CA PHE A 94 25.34 -18.05 5.12
C PHE A 94 26.76 -17.79 4.61
N ALA A 95 27.10 -18.25 3.40
CA ALA A 95 28.41 -18.02 2.80
C ALA A 95 28.67 -16.52 2.51
N GLU A 96 27.63 -15.77 2.09
CA GLU A 96 27.74 -14.32 1.86
C GLU A 96 28.04 -13.52 3.15
N GLN A 97 27.71 -14.06 4.36
CA GLN A 97 28.07 -13.42 5.63
C GLN A 97 29.60 -13.34 5.84
N PHE A 98 30.38 -14.30 5.27
CA PHE A 98 31.83 -14.28 5.38
C PHE A 98 32.51 -13.25 4.47
N LEU A 99 31.75 -12.64 3.54
CA LEU A 99 32.24 -11.56 2.67
C LEU A 99 32.00 -10.17 3.29
N ASP A 100 31.40 -10.09 4.46
CA ASP A 100 31.27 -8.85 5.18
C ASP A 100 32.65 -8.31 5.59
N LEU A 101 32.86 -7.00 5.42
CA LEU A 101 34.14 -6.35 5.70
C LEU A 101 34.63 -6.63 7.11
N LEU A 102 33.73 -6.68 8.07
CA LEU A 102 34.00 -6.88 9.48
C LEU A 102 34.45 -8.32 9.75
N VAL A 103 33.75 -9.27 9.14
CA VAL A 103 34.11 -10.68 9.24
C VAL A 103 35.49 -10.95 8.60
N ILE A 104 35.81 -10.27 7.49
CA ILE A 104 37.13 -10.33 6.86
C ILE A 104 38.21 -9.79 7.83
N ILE A 105 37.98 -8.70 8.51
CA ILE A 105 38.90 -8.17 9.53
C ILE A 105 39.09 -9.17 10.68
N LEU A 106 38.02 -9.81 11.15
CA LEU A 106 38.09 -10.85 12.17
C LEU A 106 38.84 -12.09 11.71
N ILE A 107 38.68 -12.52 10.44
CA ILE A 107 39.43 -13.62 9.85
C ILE A 107 40.91 -13.27 9.82
N ILE A 108 41.29 -12.07 9.42
CA ILE A 108 42.67 -11.59 9.45
C ILE A 108 43.20 -11.60 10.88
N ALA A 109 42.45 -11.12 11.85
CA ALA A 109 42.83 -11.13 13.28
C ALA A 109 43.00 -12.55 13.78
N ALA A 110 42.12 -13.50 13.43
CA ALA A 110 42.25 -14.91 13.78
C ALA A 110 43.53 -15.54 13.20
N VAL A 111 43.85 -15.25 11.94
CA VAL A 111 45.07 -15.72 11.29
C VAL A 111 46.32 -15.17 12.00
N VAL A 112 46.35 -13.89 12.31
CA VAL A 112 47.47 -13.25 13.03
C VAL A 112 47.61 -13.84 14.44
N SER A 113 46.49 -14.05 15.17
CA SER A 113 46.48 -14.68 16.49
C SER A 113 47.03 -16.11 16.42
N MET A 114 46.66 -16.89 15.40
CA MET A 114 47.14 -18.23 15.19
C MET A 114 48.67 -18.26 14.90
N LEU A 115 49.13 -17.37 14.03
CA LEU A 115 50.56 -17.23 13.72
C LEU A 115 51.41 -16.81 14.93
N SER A 116 50.81 -16.12 15.87
CA SER A 116 51.43 -15.69 17.12
C SER A 116 51.41 -16.77 18.23
N GLY A 117 50.87 -17.95 17.93
CA GLY A 117 50.82 -19.08 18.87
C GLY A 117 49.65 -19.03 19.87
N ASN A 118 48.74 -18.07 19.79
CA ASN A 118 47.60 -17.97 20.68
C ASN A 118 46.39 -18.71 20.08
N VAL A 119 46.39 -20.05 20.25
CA VAL A 119 45.39 -20.95 19.68
C VAL A 119 44.02 -20.74 20.34
N GLU A 120 43.95 -20.41 21.63
CA GLU A 120 42.73 -20.22 22.38
C GLU A 120 41.91 -19.01 21.82
N SER A 121 42.57 -17.86 21.69
CA SER A 121 41.94 -16.67 21.10
C SER A 121 41.51 -16.88 19.64
N THR A 122 42.30 -17.68 18.89
CA THR A 122 41.91 -18.02 17.48
C THR A 122 40.65 -18.86 17.42
N VAL A 123 40.50 -19.85 18.28
CA VAL A 123 39.27 -20.68 18.34
C VAL A 123 38.08 -19.83 18.75
N VAL A 124 38.25 -18.94 19.73
CA VAL A 124 37.19 -18.01 20.16
C VAL A 124 36.72 -17.12 19.02
N ILE A 125 37.65 -16.48 18.32
CA ILE A 125 37.31 -15.63 17.18
C ILE A 125 36.55 -16.40 16.09
N PHE A 126 37.00 -17.64 15.79
CA PHE A 126 36.34 -18.48 14.80
C PHE A 126 34.91 -18.88 15.20
N VAL A 127 34.70 -19.28 16.48
CA VAL A 127 33.37 -19.59 16.99
C VAL A 127 32.43 -18.37 16.86
N VAL A 128 32.94 -17.20 17.16
CA VAL A 128 32.17 -15.95 17.04
C VAL A 128 31.83 -15.63 15.60
N ILE A 129 32.76 -15.80 14.65
CA ILE A 129 32.52 -15.63 13.21
C ILE A 129 31.39 -16.55 12.76
N VAL A 130 31.42 -17.82 13.10
CA VAL A 130 30.39 -18.80 12.74
C VAL A 130 29.05 -18.44 13.37
N MET A 131 29.04 -18.03 14.65
CA MET A 131 27.82 -17.62 15.35
C MET A 131 27.19 -16.38 14.71
N ASN A 132 28.00 -15.40 14.30
CA ASN A 132 27.55 -14.22 13.57
C ASN A 132 26.93 -14.62 12.23
N ALA A 133 27.58 -15.47 11.45
CA ALA A 133 27.08 -15.94 10.17
C ALA A 133 25.73 -16.68 10.30
N VAL A 134 25.58 -17.52 11.34
CA VAL A 134 24.31 -18.20 11.64
C VAL A 134 23.21 -17.21 11.98
N LEU A 135 23.49 -16.26 12.88
CA LEU A 135 22.48 -15.30 13.33
C LEU A 135 22.08 -14.33 12.24
N GLY A 136 23.04 -13.82 11.45
CA GLY A 136 22.78 -12.98 10.28
C GLY A 136 21.90 -13.71 9.26
N THR A 137 22.15 -14.98 9.02
CA THR A 137 21.33 -15.84 8.15
C THR A 137 19.92 -15.99 8.68
N VAL A 138 19.74 -16.26 9.98
CA VAL A 138 18.41 -16.40 10.60
C VAL A 138 17.63 -15.08 10.55
N GLN A 139 18.29 -13.96 10.80
CA GLN A 139 17.68 -12.63 10.70
C GLN A 139 17.23 -12.33 9.27
N TYR A 140 18.07 -12.61 8.27
CA TYR A 140 17.72 -12.43 6.85
C TYR A 140 16.49 -13.26 6.45
N LEU A 141 16.48 -14.56 6.77
CA LEU A 141 15.37 -15.45 6.47
C LEU A 141 14.07 -15.04 7.15
N LYS A 142 14.14 -14.54 8.39
CA LYS A 142 12.95 -13.98 9.08
C LYS A 142 12.41 -12.72 8.40
N ALA A 143 13.28 -11.82 7.97
CA ALA A 143 12.89 -10.61 7.26
C ALA A 143 12.24 -10.97 5.91
N GLU A 144 12.84 -11.86 5.13
CA GLU A 144 12.32 -12.35 3.84
C GLU A 144 10.94 -13.00 4.00
N LYS A 145 10.78 -13.92 4.96
CA LYS A 145 9.48 -14.55 5.22
C LYS A 145 8.38 -13.57 5.60
N SER A 146 8.72 -12.51 6.31
CA SER A 146 7.76 -11.46 6.66
C SER A 146 7.29 -10.66 5.44
N LEU A 147 8.19 -10.41 4.48
CA LEU A 147 7.88 -9.74 3.21
C LEU A 147 6.99 -10.61 2.31
N ASP A 148 7.29 -11.90 2.21
CA ASP A 148 6.48 -12.85 1.42
C ASP A 148 5.01 -12.91 1.91
N SER A 149 4.83 -12.88 3.22
CA SER A 149 3.48 -12.89 3.81
C SER A 149 2.66 -11.65 3.45
N LEU A 150 3.31 -10.52 3.20
CA LEU A 150 2.65 -9.28 2.79
C LEU A 150 2.25 -9.32 1.31
N LYS A 151 3.10 -9.85 0.43
CA LYS A 151 2.79 -10.01 -1.00
C LYS A 151 1.55 -10.88 -1.21
N ALA A 152 1.36 -11.91 -0.40
CA ALA A 152 0.20 -12.80 -0.49
C ALA A 152 -1.15 -12.11 -0.18
N LEU A 153 -1.16 -11.02 0.59
CA LEU A 153 -2.37 -10.27 0.93
C LEU A 153 -2.88 -9.35 -0.19
N SER A 154 -2.07 -9.12 -1.22
CA SER A 154 -2.33 -8.19 -2.33
C SER A 154 -2.48 -8.90 -3.68
N SER A 155 -2.88 -10.17 -3.70
CA SER A 155 -3.05 -10.93 -4.95
C SER A 155 -4.29 -10.44 -5.71
N PRO A 156 -4.19 -10.11 -7.02
CA PRO A 156 -5.32 -9.70 -7.83
C PRO A 156 -6.34 -10.85 -7.99
N HIS A 157 -7.61 -10.49 -8.27
CA HIS A 157 -8.70 -11.42 -8.49
C HIS A 157 -9.09 -11.46 -9.98
N ALA A 158 -9.79 -12.51 -10.37
CA ALA A 158 -10.34 -12.69 -11.72
C ALA A 158 -11.74 -13.30 -11.64
N LYS A 159 -12.64 -12.81 -12.49
CA LYS A 159 -14.00 -13.34 -12.64
C LYS A 159 -13.97 -14.47 -13.67
N VAL A 160 -14.40 -15.66 -13.28
CA VAL A 160 -14.43 -16.84 -14.17
C VAL A 160 -15.81 -17.47 -14.22
N LEU A 161 -16.09 -18.15 -15.32
CA LEU A 161 -17.25 -19.03 -15.47
C LEU A 161 -16.76 -20.49 -15.34
N ARG A 162 -17.24 -21.23 -14.33
CA ARG A 162 -16.99 -22.65 -14.12
C ARG A 162 -18.30 -23.35 -13.80
N GLU A 163 -18.54 -24.48 -14.42
CA GLU A 163 -19.79 -25.26 -14.26
C GLU A 163 -21.06 -24.40 -14.42
N GLY A 164 -21.06 -23.46 -15.40
CA GLY A 164 -22.14 -22.51 -15.64
C GLY A 164 -22.35 -21.44 -14.55
N LYS A 165 -21.46 -21.36 -13.55
CA LYS A 165 -21.55 -20.39 -12.44
C LYS A 165 -20.45 -19.34 -12.54
N LYS A 166 -20.85 -18.08 -12.44
CA LYS A 166 -19.90 -16.96 -12.31
C LYS A 166 -19.31 -16.98 -10.90
N MET A 167 -17.99 -16.92 -10.79
CA MET A 167 -17.28 -16.88 -9.52
C MET A 167 -16.05 -15.98 -9.62
N GLU A 168 -15.68 -15.38 -8.52
CA GLU A 168 -14.46 -14.60 -8.39
C GLU A 168 -13.40 -15.47 -7.69
N ILE A 169 -12.24 -15.59 -8.33
CA ILE A 169 -11.11 -16.38 -7.81
C ILE A 169 -9.84 -15.53 -7.78
N VAL A 170 -8.85 -15.96 -7.01
CA VAL A 170 -7.52 -15.33 -7.05
C VAL A 170 -6.89 -15.60 -8.42
N SER A 171 -6.30 -14.59 -9.06
CA SER A 171 -5.72 -14.69 -10.42
C SER A 171 -4.71 -15.83 -10.58
N LYS A 172 -3.99 -16.19 -9.51
CA LYS A 172 -3.07 -17.33 -9.51
C LYS A 172 -3.73 -18.70 -9.71
N ASP A 173 -5.05 -18.78 -9.48
CA ASP A 173 -5.84 -20.01 -9.56
C ASP A 173 -6.51 -20.17 -10.93
N VAL A 174 -6.30 -19.22 -11.87
CA VAL A 174 -6.71 -19.29 -13.27
C VAL A 174 -5.87 -20.33 -14.00
N VAL A 175 -6.52 -21.18 -14.81
CA VAL A 175 -5.86 -22.22 -15.60
C VAL A 175 -6.20 -22.10 -17.08
N PRO A 176 -5.36 -22.61 -18.01
CA PRO A 176 -5.71 -22.70 -19.42
C PRO A 176 -7.00 -23.50 -19.60
N GLY A 177 -7.95 -22.96 -20.38
CA GLY A 177 -9.29 -23.53 -20.55
C GLY A 177 -10.38 -22.88 -19.68
N ASP A 178 -10.03 -22.07 -18.67
CA ASP A 178 -11.00 -21.23 -17.96
C ASP A 178 -11.64 -20.20 -18.90
N ILE A 179 -12.87 -19.82 -18.59
CA ILE A 179 -13.56 -18.73 -19.26
C ILE A 179 -13.51 -17.51 -18.34
N LEU A 180 -12.78 -16.45 -18.73
CA LEU A 180 -12.76 -15.17 -18.06
C LEU A 180 -13.94 -14.32 -18.48
N LEU A 181 -14.55 -13.65 -17.54
CA LEU A 181 -15.57 -12.61 -17.74
C LEU A 181 -14.92 -11.26 -17.48
N LEU A 182 -14.64 -10.52 -18.55
CA LEU A 182 -13.96 -9.23 -18.47
C LEU A 182 -14.94 -8.08 -18.54
N GLU A 183 -14.73 -7.07 -17.69
CA GLU A 183 -15.49 -5.83 -17.63
C GLU A 183 -14.53 -4.64 -17.49
N ALA A 184 -15.01 -3.44 -17.86
CA ALA A 184 -14.21 -2.22 -17.71
C ALA A 184 -13.67 -2.07 -16.27
N GLY A 185 -12.36 -1.86 -16.15
CA GLY A 185 -11.65 -1.80 -14.86
C GLY A 185 -10.98 -3.09 -14.41
N ASP A 186 -11.23 -4.22 -15.11
CA ASP A 186 -10.56 -5.47 -14.79
C ASP A 186 -9.13 -5.49 -15.36
N MET A 187 -8.20 -6.05 -14.58
CA MET A 187 -6.89 -6.44 -15.09
C MET A 187 -6.95 -7.86 -15.63
N ILE A 188 -6.47 -8.04 -16.85
CA ILE A 188 -6.51 -9.35 -17.53
C ILE A 188 -5.50 -10.28 -16.87
N ALA A 189 -6.01 -11.36 -16.27
CA ALA A 189 -5.22 -12.28 -15.45
C ALA A 189 -4.34 -13.25 -16.27
N ALA A 190 -4.71 -13.53 -17.52
CA ALA A 190 -4.04 -14.52 -18.35
C ALA A 190 -4.22 -14.18 -19.85
N ASP A 191 -3.40 -14.73 -20.73
CA ASP A 191 -3.61 -14.57 -22.17
C ASP A 191 -4.81 -15.40 -22.62
N GLY A 192 -5.65 -14.81 -23.46
CA GLY A 192 -6.89 -15.45 -23.90
C GLY A 192 -7.35 -15.05 -25.27
N ARG A 193 -8.22 -15.89 -25.86
CA ARG A 193 -8.94 -15.67 -27.11
C ARG A 193 -10.36 -15.18 -26.79
N ILE A 194 -10.75 -14.05 -27.35
CA ILE A 194 -12.10 -13.50 -27.17
C ILE A 194 -13.10 -14.42 -27.87
N LEU A 195 -14.11 -14.88 -27.12
CA LEU A 195 -15.22 -15.70 -27.60
C LEU A 195 -16.40 -14.83 -27.99
N ASP A 196 -16.78 -13.88 -27.12
CA ASP A 196 -17.86 -12.92 -27.38
C ASP A 196 -17.37 -11.53 -26.96
N ASN A 197 -17.65 -10.55 -27.83
CA ASN A 197 -17.20 -9.17 -27.68
C ASN A 197 -18.37 -8.20 -27.59
N TYR A 198 -18.35 -7.31 -26.59
CA TYR A 198 -19.32 -6.23 -26.41
C TYR A 198 -18.56 -4.90 -26.26
N SER A 199 -18.07 -4.39 -27.40
CA SER A 199 -17.32 -3.12 -27.46
C SER A 199 -16.10 -3.08 -26.52
N LEU A 200 -15.38 -4.19 -26.39
CA LEU A 200 -14.21 -4.27 -25.53
C LEU A 200 -13.08 -3.39 -26.05
N GLN A 201 -12.54 -2.52 -25.17
CA GLN A 201 -11.30 -1.80 -25.39
C GLN A 201 -10.29 -2.16 -24.32
N VAL A 202 -9.05 -2.38 -24.74
CA VAL A 202 -7.97 -2.79 -23.84
C VAL A 202 -6.76 -1.88 -24.02
N ASN A 203 -6.19 -1.43 -22.91
CA ASN A 203 -4.91 -0.73 -22.90
C ASN A 203 -3.78 -1.77 -22.82
N GLU A 204 -3.00 -1.88 -23.88
CA GLU A 204 -1.90 -2.84 -24.03
C GLU A 204 -0.51 -2.17 -23.89
N SER A 205 -0.44 -0.99 -23.33
CA SER A 205 0.81 -0.21 -23.17
C SER A 205 1.92 -0.96 -22.43
N SER A 206 1.57 -1.89 -21.55
CA SER A 206 2.52 -2.76 -20.84
C SER A 206 3.27 -3.73 -21.75
N LEU A 207 2.69 -4.06 -22.91
CA LEU A 207 3.25 -4.99 -23.89
C LEU A 207 3.78 -4.29 -25.14
N THR A 208 3.01 -3.34 -25.66
CA THR A 208 3.31 -2.67 -26.95
C THR A 208 4.11 -1.39 -26.76
N GLY A 209 4.05 -0.79 -25.56
CA GLY A 209 4.62 0.54 -25.26
C GLY A 209 3.74 1.70 -25.74
N GLU A 210 2.63 1.42 -26.46
CA GLU A 210 1.72 2.45 -26.97
C GLU A 210 0.58 2.71 -25.98
N SER A 211 0.30 3.97 -25.69
CA SER A 211 -0.70 4.36 -24.65
C SER A 211 -2.14 4.37 -25.20
N ALA A 212 -2.35 4.18 -26.50
CA ALA A 212 -3.68 4.16 -27.10
C ALA A 212 -4.45 2.89 -26.69
N ASN A 213 -5.76 3.02 -26.49
CA ASN A 213 -6.62 1.87 -26.29
C ASN A 213 -6.84 1.14 -27.62
N VAL A 214 -6.86 -0.18 -27.56
CA VAL A 214 -7.06 -1.06 -28.72
C VAL A 214 -8.48 -1.59 -28.71
N ASP A 215 -9.25 -1.33 -29.77
CA ASP A 215 -10.57 -1.94 -29.99
C ASP A 215 -10.40 -3.42 -30.30
N LYS A 216 -11.12 -4.27 -29.58
CA LYS A 216 -11.05 -5.72 -29.71
C LYS A 216 -12.22 -6.27 -30.51
N THR A 217 -12.03 -7.45 -31.12
CA THR A 217 -13.05 -8.20 -31.89
C THR A 217 -13.03 -9.67 -31.50
N ASP A 218 -14.11 -10.38 -31.78
CA ASP A 218 -14.21 -11.83 -31.66
C ASP A 218 -14.00 -12.53 -33.03
N GLU A 219 -13.83 -11.76 -34.10
CA GLU A 219 -13.61 -12.30 -35.46
C GLU A 219 -12.26 -13.03 -35.59
N THR A 220 -12.20 -13.98 -36.49
CA THR A 220 -10.98 -14.75 -36.73
C THR A 220 -10.04 -13.97 -37.65
N ILE A 221 -8.79 -13.82 -37.26
CA ILE A 221 -7.78 -13.13 -38.07
C ILE A 221 -7.15 -14.11 -39.08
N VAL A 222 -7.13 -13.73 -40.33
CA VAL A 222 -6.58 -14.55 -41.42
C VAL A 222 -5.17 -14.07 -41.77
N GLY A 223 -4.19 -14.99 -41.77
CA GLY A 223 -2.80 -14.69 -42.10
C GLY A 223 -1.93 -14.50 -40.85
N GLU A 224 -0.67 -14.11 -41.06
CA GLU A 224 0.26 -13.80 -39.96
C GLU A 224 0.02 -12.38 -39.45
N ALA A 225 -0.15 -12.24 -38.14
CA ALA A 225 -0.38 -10.96 -37.47
C ALA A 225 0.69 -10.73 -36.36
N ALA A 226 1.25 -9.54 -36.33
CA ALA A 226 2.13 -9.13 -35.21
C ALA A 226 1.33 -9.11 -33.90
N LEU A 227 2.02 -9.10 -32.75
CA LEU A 227 1.37 -9.17 -31.44
C LEU A 227 0.33 -8.06 -31.25
N ALA A 228 0.65 -6.83 -31.62
CA ALA A 228 -0.23 -5.67 -31.52
C ALA A 228 -1.45 -5.74 -32.45
N ASP A 229 -1.34 -6.48 -33.55
CA ASP A 229 -2.42 -6.61 -34.59
C ASP A 229 -3.37 -7.79 -34.29
N ARG A 230 -3.12 -8.56 -33.23
CA ARG A 230 -3.97 -9.68 -32.81
C ARG A 230 -5.15 -9.16 -31.97
N ILE A 231 -6.00 -8.37 -32.59
CA ILE A 231 -7.13 -7.68 -31.92
C ILE A 231 -8.20 -8.63 -31.37
N ASN A 232 -8.16 -9.92 -31.70
CA ASN A 232 -9.05 -10.94 -31.15
C ASN A 232 -8.45 -11.71 -29.95
N MET A 233 -7.29 -11.26 -29.47
CA MET A 233 -6.62 -11.79 -28.30
C MET A 233 -6.57 -10.73 -27.21
N VAL A 234 -6.49 -11.20 -25.96
CA VAL A 234 -6.17 -10.37 -24.77
C VAL A 234 -4.96 -10.94 -24.07
N TYR A 235 -4.22 -10.10 -23.35
CA TYR A 235 -2.94 -10.46 -22.78
C TYR A 235 -2.87 -10.17 -21.28
N SER A 236 -2.22 -11.04 -20.54
CA SER A 236 -1.99 -10.91 -19.10
C SER A 236 -1.30 -9.58 -18.76
N GLY A 237 -1.78 -8.91 -17.72
CA GLY A 237 -1.20 -7.65 -17.23
C GLY A 237 -1.62 -6.42 -18.05
N THR A 238 -2.58 -6.56 -18.98
CA THR A 238 -3.22 -5.45 -19.70
C THR A 238 -4.55 -5.10 -19.06
N LEU A 239 -5.09 -3.94 -19.41
CA LEU A 239 -6.21 -3.32 -18.73
C LEU A 239 -7.43 -3.18 -19.62
N VAL A 240 -8.58 -3.62 -19.14
CA VAL A 240 -9.88 -3.34 -19.80
C VAL A 240 -10.30 -1.91 -19.47
N THR A 241 -10.37 -1.05 -20.50
CA THR A 241 -10.73 0.37 -20.34
C THR A 241 -12.19 0.64 -20.62
N TYR A 242 -12.83 -0.17 -21.49
CA TYR A 242 -14.24 -0.02 -21.85
C TYR A 242 -14.84 -1.36 -22.30
N GLY A 243 -16.16 -1.52 -22.16
CA GLY A 243 -16.91 -2.67 -22.64
C GLY A 243 -16.77 -3.90 -21.76
N ARG A 244 -17.14 -5.05 -22.33
CA ARG A 244 -17.06 -6.36 -21.68
C ARG A 244 -16.81 -7.46 -22.71
N ALA A 245 -16.25 -8.58 -22.26
CA ALA A 245 -16.04 -9.74 -23.13
C ALA A 245 -16.02 -11.05 -22.35
N THR A 246 -16.32 -12.16 -23.09
CA THR A 246 -16.08 -13.51 -22.65
C THR A 246 -14.81 -14.02 -23.32
N VAL A 247 -13.85 -14.53 -22.55
CA VAL A 247 -12.51 -14.88 -23.05
C VAL A 247 -12.12 -16.28 -22.60
N LEU A 248 -11.67 -17.12 -23.53
CA LEU A 248 -11.08 -18.42 -23.20
C LEU A 248 -9.59 -18.26 -22.92
N VAL A 249 -9.15 -18.66 -21.73
CA VAL A 249 -7.74 -18.64 -21.32
C VAL A 249 -6.92 -19.61 -22.17
N THR A 250 -5.88 -19.10 -22.80
CA THR A 250 -5.00 -19.88 -23.68
C THR A 250 -3.62 -20.10 -23.12
N ALA A 251 -3.11 -19.19 -22.30
CA ALA A 251 -1.81 -19.32 -21.65
C ALA A 251 -1.82 -18.64 -20.27
N THR A 252 -1.07 -19.20 -19.32
CA THR A 252 -0.94 -18.72 -17.94
C THR A 252 0.52 -18.60 -17.50
N GLY A 253 0.82 -17.76 -16.53
CA GLY A 253 2.12 -17.61 -15.90
C GLY A 253 3.25 -17.32 -16.88
N MET A 254 4.31 -18.11 -16.84
CA MET A 254 5.49 -17.93 -17.72
C MET A 254 5.20 -18.22 -19.21
N GLN A 255 4.06 -18.79 -19.56
CA GLN A 255 3.67 -19.06 -20.94
C GLN A 255 2.95 -17.86 -21.59
N THR A 256 2.52 -16.86 -20.79
CA THR A 256 1.94 -15.62 -21.32
C THR A 256 2.99 -14.76 -22.01
N GLU A 257 2.55 -13.83 -22.86
CA GLU A 257 3.48 -12.87 -23.50
C GLU A 257 4.22 -12.03 -22.45
N MET A 258 3.51 -11.62 -21.37
CA MET A 258 4.15 -10.96 -20.24
C MET A 258 5.16 -11.88 -19.52
N GLY A 259 4.87 -13.17 -19.41
CA GLY A 259 5.79 -14.18 -18.84
C GLY A 259 7.09 -14.32 -19.62
N LYS A 260 7.01 -14.28 -20.96
CA LYS A 260 8.20 -14.30 -21.84
C LYS A 260 9.06 -13.05 -21.66
N ILE A 261 8.45 -11.88 -21.46
CA ILE A 261 9.17 -10.62 -21.16
C ILE A 261 9.80 -10.67 -19.76
N ALA A 262 9.06 -11.18 -18.77
CA ALA A 262 9.55 -11.28 -17.40
C ALA A 262 10.81 -12.17 -17.29
N ASP A 263 10.93 -13.22 -18.08
CA ASP A 263 12.13 -14.07 -18.12
C ASP A 263 13.37 -13.31 -18.62
N LEU A 264 13.20 -12.34 -19.50
CA LEU A 264 14.24 -11.42 -19.95
C LEU A 264 14.58 -10.34 -18.92
N MET A 265 13.63 -9.95 -18.05
CA MET A 265 13.78 -8.89 -17.06
C MET A 265 14.25 -9.37 -15.67
N ASN A 266 14.32 -10.67 -15.41
CA ASN A 266 14.67 -11.27 -14.12
C ASN A 266 16.09 -10.93 -13.59
N ALA A 267 16.78 -9.98 -14.23
CA ALA A 267 18.07 -9.44 -13.81
C ALA A 267 17.97 -8.14 -12.97
N THR A 268 16.79 -7.59 -12.74
CA THR A 268 16.64 -6.32 -12.02
C THR A 268 16.54 -6.56 -10.49
N GLN A 269 17.53 -6.06 -9.76
CA GLN A 269 17.57 -6.11 -8.30
C GLN A 269 16.44 -5.28 -7.68
N GLU A 270 15.83 -5.76 -6.59
CA GLU A 270 14.89 -4.99 -5.78
C GLU A 270 15.52 -3.65 -5.35
N ARG A 271 14.83 -2.55 -5.58
CA ARG A 271 15.31 -1.23 -5.18
C ARG A 271 15.11 -1.03 -3.68
N LYS A 272 16.19 -0.74 -2.97
CA LYS A 272 16.17 -0.38 -1.54
C LYS A 272 15.31 0.84 -1.28
N THR A 273 14.66 0.90 -0.10
CA THR A 273 13.93 2.09 0.32
C THR A 273 14.89 3.28 0.54
N PRO A 274 14.43 4.55 0.45
CA PRO A 274 15.27 5.72 0.71
C PRO A 274 15.94 5.67 2.09
N LEU A 275 15.24 5.19 3.11
CA LEU A 275 15.77 5.00 4.45
C LEU A 275 16.90 3.97 4.48
N GLN A 276 16.67 2.81 3.86
CA GLN A 276 17.69 1.76 3.76
C GLN A 276 18.94 2.25 3.02
N ALA A 277 18.76 2.97 1.89
CA ALA A 277 19.88 3.56 1.15
C ALA A 277 20.65 4.59 1.98
N SER A 278 19.94 5.44 2.72
CA SER A 278 20.56 6.44 3.61
C SER A 278 21.32 5.79 4.77
N LEU A 279 20.80 4.69 5.32
CA LEU A 279 21.46 3.94 6.40
C LEU A 279 22.68 3.19 5.92
N ASP A 280 22.64 2.61 4.71
CA ASP A 280 23.79 1.96 4.08
C ASP A 280 24.92 2.97 3.82
N ASP A 281 24.60 4.16 3.31
CA ASP A 281 25.59 5.23 3.10
C ASP A 281 26.18 5.72 4.44
N PHE A 282 25.33 5.89 5.45
CA PHE A 282 25.79 6.18 6.81
C PHE A 282 26.70 5.08 7.36
N GLY A 283 26.32 3.81 7.23
CA GLY A 283 27.11 2.66 7.67
C GLY A 283 28.50 2.66 7.03
N LYS A 284 28.58 2.92 5.73
CA LYS A 284 29.85 3.03 5.01
C LYS A 284 30.71 4.19 5.53
N LYS A 285 30.13 5.37 5.70
CA LYS A 285 30.86 6.53 6.24
C LYS A 285 31.35 6.28 7.66
N LEU A 286 30.51 5.68 8.50
CA LEU A 286 30.86 5.30 9.86
C LEU A 286 32.02 4.32 9.87
N ALA A 287 31.97 3.27 9.04
CA ALA A 287 33.04 2.26 8.92
C ALA A 287 34.38 2.92 8.53
N ILE A 288 34.36 3.85 7.56
CA ILE A 288 35.58 4.59 7.16
C ILE A 288 36.14 5.41 8.33
N VAL A 289 35.31 6.13 9.05
CA VAL A 289 35.74 6.93 10.22
C VAL A 289 36.34 6.04 11.29
N ILE A 290 35.72 4.90 11.56
CA ILE A 290 36.18 3.93 12.55
C ILE A 290 37.52 3.34 12.14
N MET A 291 37.69 2.95 10.88
CA MET A 291 38.97 2.44 10.38
C MET A 291 40.10 3.48 10.54
N ILE A 292 39.83 4.75 10.30
CA ILE A 292 40.79 5.81 10.53
C ILE A 292 41.14 5.91 12.02
N ILE A 293 40.15 5.90 12.90
CA ILE A 293 40.37 5.97 14.36
C ILE A 293 41.16 4.75 14.85
N SER A 294 40.78 3.54 14.37
CA SER A 294 41.50 2.30 14.71
C SER A 294 42.95 2.32 14.28
N ALA A 295 43.24 2.81 13.07
CA ALA A 295 44.59 2.98 12.58
C ALA A 295 45.41 4.00 13.40
N LEU A 296 44.79 5.11 13.77
CA LEU A 296 45.41 6.11 14.66
C LEU A 296 45.70 5.56 16.06
N VAL A 297 44.77 4.80 16.62
CA VAL A 297 44.96 4.12 17.93
C VAL A 297 46.07 3.09 17.84
N PHE A 298 46.07 2.30 16.78
CA PHE A 298 47.17 1.35 16.55
C PHE A 298 48.53 2.06 16.49
N ALA A 299 48.66 3.12 15.70
CA ALA A 299 49.91 3.92 15.61
C ALA A 299 50.30 4.53 16.98
N LEU A 300 49.34 5.03 17.75
CA LEU A 300 49.57 5.60 19.09
C LEU A 300 50.13 4.54 20.04
N ARG A 301 49.53 3.34 20.09
CA ARG A 301 50.01 2.24 20.95
C ARG A 301 51.40 1.77 20.57
N ILE A 302 51.74 1.67 19.26
CA ILE A 302 53.08 1.37 18.79
C ILE A 302 54.05 2.48 19.25
N TRP A 303 53.67 3.75 19.16
CA TRP A 303 54.47 4.87 19.63
C TRP A 303 54.72 4.78 21.16
N GLN A 304 53.73 4.31 21.91
CA GLN A 304 53.83 4.02 23.37
C GLN A 304 54.65 2.79 23.67
N LYS A 305 55.28 2.16 22.67
CA LYS A 305 56.12 0.91 22.80
C LYS A 305 55.33 -0.30 23.30
N GLN A 306 54.04 -0.34 23.10
CA GLN A 306 53.23 -1.53 23.38
C GLN A 306 53.51 -2.64 22.34
N PRO A 307 53.34 -3.94 22.72
CA PRO A 307 53.52 -5.06 21.79
C PRO A 307 52.67 -4.88 20.54
N VAL A 308 53.21 -5.22 19.36
CA VAL A 308 52.51 -5.00 18.09
C VAL A 308 51.22 -5.83 18.00
N LEU A 309 51.23 -7.06 18.51
CA LEU A 309 50.07 -7.93 18.51
C LEU A 309 48.96 -7.40 19.38
N ASP A 310 49.26 -6.97 20.62
CA ASP A 310 48.29 -6.41 21.55
C ASP A 310 47.72 -5.11 21.02
N SER A 311 48.54 -4.29 20.34
CA SER A 311 48.12 -3.06 19.70
C SER A 311 47.18 -3.31 18.53
N LEU A 312 47.41 -4.36 17.72
CA LEU A 312 46.55 -4.80 16.63
C LEU A 312 45.21 -5.33 17.15
N MET A 313 45.27 -6.22 18.15
CA MET A 313 44.06 -6.75 18.79
C MET A 313 43.18 -5.62 19.38
N PHE A 314 43.82 -4.63 19.98
CA PHE A 314 43.13 -3.45 20.51
C PHE A 314 42.45 -2.64 19.40
N ALA A 315 43.10 -2.40 18.28
CA ALA A 315 42.56 -1.72 17.12
C ALA A 315 41.39 -2.49 16.47
N VAL A 316 41.49 -3.81 16.40
CA VAL A 316 40.44 -4.71 15.95
C VAL A 316 39.25 -4.67 16.88
N ALA A 317 39.46 -4.71 18.22
CA ALA A 317 38.39 -4.58 19.21
C ALA A 317 37.64 -3.27 19.04
N LEU A 318 38.36 -2.17 18.81
CA LEU A 318 37.75 -0.86 18.54
C LEU A 318 36.90 -0.87 17.26
N ALA A 319 37.38 -1.48 16.17
CA ALA A 319 36.64 -1.56 14.92
C ALA A 319 35.35 -2.36 15.09
N VAL A 320 35.43 -3.50 15.77
CA VAL A 320 34.27 -4.36 16.08
C VAL A 320 33.25 -3.66 16.96
N ALA A 321 33.70 -2.95 18.02
CA ALA A 321 32.82 -2.22 18.94
C ALA A 321 31.98 -1.16 18.26
N ALA A 322 32.48 -0.63 17.17
CA ALA A 322 31.96 0.60 16.60
C ALA A 322 30.90 0.39 15.51
N ILE A 323 30.86 -0.78 14.87
CA ILE A 323 29.96 -1.05 13.75
C ILE A 323 28.69 -1.76 14.24
N PRO A 324 27.49 -1.15 14.07
CA PRO A 324 26.23 -1.78 14.46
C PRO A 324 25.77 -2.78 13.39
N GLU A 325 26.21 -4.02 13.46
CA GLU A 325 25.92 -5.07 12.46
C GLU A 325 24.41 -5.33 12.25
N ALA A 326 23.64 -5.29 13.33
CA ALA A 326 22.20 -5.56 13.27
C ALA A 326 21.34 -4.41 12.70
N LEU A 327 21.92 -3.26 12.35
CA LEU A 327 21.15 -2.05 12.04
C LEU A 327 20.21 -2.21 10.86
N SER A 328 20.70 -2.68 9.72
CA SER A 328 19.90 -2.85 8.49
C SER A 328 18.82 -3.92 8.67
N SER A 329 19.16 -5.03 9.32
CA SER A 329 18.21 -6.12 9.60
C SER A 329 17.09 -5.67 10.53
N ILE A 330 17.40 -4.91 11.59
CA ILE A 330 16.41 -4.40 12.53
C ILE A 330 15.45 -3.43 11.83
N VAL A 331 15.95 -2.53 10.99
CA VAL A 331 15.08 -1.60 10.23
C VAL A 331 14.10 -2.35 9.35
N THR A 332 14.56 -3.34 8.59
CA THR A 332 13.70 -4.17 7.73
C THR A 332 12.66 -4.94 8.54
N ILE A 333 13.05 -5.54 9.67
CA ILE A 333 12.11 -6.26 10.55
C ILE A 333 11.07 -5.32 11.14
N VAL A 334 11.47 -4.13 11.61
CA VAL A 334 10.55 -3.14 12.19
C VAL A 334 9.57 -2.62 11.12
N GLN A 335 10.03 -2.37 9.89
CA GLN A 335 9.17 -2.02 8.77
C GLN A 335 8.16 -3.15 8.46
N ALA A 336 8.62 -4.40 8.36
CA ALA A 336 7.76 -5.54 8.10
C ALA A 336 6.72 -5.78 9.21
N MET A 337 7.09 -5.54 10.47
CA MET A 337 6.13 -5.61 11.59
C MET A 337 5.13 -4.45 11.56
N GLY A 338 5.58 -3.26 11.18
CA GLY A 338 4.72 -2.10 10.99
C GLY A 338 3.68 -2.33 9.90
N THR A 339 4.08 -2.89 8.75
CA THR A 339 3.15 -3.25 7.67
C THR A 339 2.15 -4.31 8.09
N ARG A 340 2.58 -5.33 8.84
CA ARG A 340 1.65 -6.34 9.37
C ARG A 340 0.60 -5.72 10.31
N LYS A 341 1.00 -4.75 11.13
CA LYS A 341 0.07 -4.02 11.99
C LYS A 341 -0.89 -3.16 11.17
N MET A 342 -0.41 -2.47 10.14
CA MET A 342 -1.26 -1.71 9.23
C MET A 342 -2.29 -2.60 8.53
N ALA A 343 -1.89 -3.80 8.08
CA ALA A 343 -2.80 -4.77 7.48
C ALA A 343 -3.87 -5.25 8.48
N ALA A 344 -3.52 -5.43 9.75
CA ALA A 344 -4.49 -5.75 10.81
C ALA A 344 -5.46 -4.58 11.09
N ASP A 345 -5.06 -3.36 10.77
CA ASP A 345 -5.87 -2.13 10.85
C ASP A 345 -6.54 -1.82 9.48
N ASN A 346 -6.72 -2.79 8.58
CA ASN A 346 -7.32 -2.71 7.24
C ASN A 346 -6.52 -1.90 6.20
N ALA A 347 -5.26 -1.56 6.45
CA ALA A 347 -4.39 -0.88 5.49
C ALA A 347 -3.33 -1.84 4.95
N ILE A 348 -3.55 -2.41 3.77
CA ILE A 348 -2.64 -3.35 3.11
C ILE A 348 -1.57 -2.58 2.35
N ILE A 349 -0.32 -2.70 2.75
CA ILE A 349 0.81 -2.03 2.11
C ILE A 349 1.43 -2.94 1.04
N LYS A 350 1.48 -2.50 -0.20
CA LYS A 350 2.12 -3.20 -1.32
C LYS A 350 3.62 -2.90 -1.40
N GLU A 351 4.00 -1.68 -1.08
CA GLU A 351 5.39 -1.23 -1.16
C GLU A 351 5.91 -0.77 0.22
N LEU A 352 7.01 -1.35 0.71
CA LEU A 352 7.60 -0.94 2.00
C LEU A 352 7.98 0.54 2.07
N LYS A 353 8.29 1.16 0.92
CA LYS A 353 8.56 2.59 0.82
C LYS A 353 7.37 3.43 1.30
N ALA A 354 6.15 2.97 1.07
CA ALA A 354 4.95 3.67 1.49
C ALA A 354 4.85 3.83 3.01
N VAL A 355 5.38 2.89 3.81
CA VAL A 355 5.39 2.99 5.28
C VAL A 355 6.15 4.22 5.75
N GLU A 356 7.28 4.52 5.12
CA GLU A 356 8.07 5.70 5.43
C GLU A 356 7.36 6.99 4.99
N SER A 357 6.83 6.99 3.77
CA SER A 357 6.12 8.13 3.20
C SER A 357 4.84 8.47 3.97
N LEU A 358 4.10 7.46 4.47
CA LEU A 358 2.92 7.64 5.32
C LEU A 358 3.22 8.49 6.56
N GLY A 359 4.39 8.30 7.17
CA GLY A 359 4.82 9.11 8.31
C GLY A 359 5.08 10.58 7.98
N CYS A 360 5.27 10.92 6.70
CA CYS A 360 5.58 12.25 6.18
C CYS A 360 4.39 12.91 5.45
N VAL A 361 3.27 12.20 5.27
CA VAL A 361 2.07 12.73 4.56
C VAL A 361 1.67 14.07 5.14
N SER A 362 1.51 15.05 4.26
CA SER A 362 1.11 16.42 4.59
C SER A 362 -0.15 16.87 3.85
N VAL A 363 -0.53 16.16 2.77
CA VAL A 363 -1.77 16.39 2.01
C VAL A 363 -2.39 15.03 1.68
N ILE A 364 -3.70 14.92 1.84
CA ILE A 364 -4.49 13.78 1.37
C ILE A 364 -5.51 14.30 0.37
N CYS A 365 -5.29 14.00 -0.92
CA CYS A 365 -6.25 14.21 -1.98
C CYS A 365 -7.21 13.02 -2.01
N SER A 366 -8.42 13.18 -1.53
CA SER A 366 -9.38 12.09 -1.42
C SER A 366 -10.46 12.18 -2.48
N ASP A 367 -10.70 11.08 -3.19
CA ASP A 367 -11.95 10.94 -3.93
C ASP A 367 -13.13 10.97 -2.95
N LYS A 368 -14.26 11.49 -3.38
CA LYS A 368 -15.46 11.57 -2.56
C LYS A 368 -16.12 10.19 -2.44
N THR A 369 -16.45 9.61 -3.61
CA THR A 369 -17.33 8.43 -3.71
C THR A 369 -16.62 7.19 -3.18
N GLY A 370 -17.32 6.42 -2.34
CA GLY A 370 -16.80 5.18 -1.78
C GLY A 370 -15.71 5.35 -0.72
N THR A 371 -15.02 6.50 -0.65
CA THR A 371 -13.95 6.78 0.33
C THR A 371 -14.44 7.65 1.50
N LEU A 372 -14.91 8.85 1.19
CA LEU A 372 -15.49 9.78 2.18
C LEU A 372 -16.97 9.53 2.41
N THR A 373 -17.65 8.98 1.40
CA THR A 373 -19.06 8.60 1.42
C THR A 373 -19.21 7.07 1.39
N GLN A 374 -20.43 6.60 1.63
CA GLN A 374 -20.74 5.17 1.75
C GLN A 374 -20.83 4.46 0.40
N ASN A 375 -20.81 5.18 -0.73
CA ASN A 375 -21.13 4.68 -2.08
C ASN A 375 -22.50 4.00 -2.13
N LYS A 376 -23.46 4.55 -1.39
CA LYS A 376 -24.82 4.03 -1.28
C LYS A 376 -25.79 5.19 -1.30
N MET A 377 -26.48 5.38 -2.42
CA MET A 377 -27.54 6.39 -2.49
C MET A 377 -28.61 6.12 -1.44
N THR A 378 -29.04 7.16 -0.78
CA THR A 378 -30.06 7.09 0.28
C THR A 378 -31.05 8.23 0.11
N VAL A 379 -32.35 7.93 0.07
CA VAL A 379 -33.39 8.94 0.06
C VAL A 379 -33.46 9.58 1.45
N THR A 380 -33.37 10.91 1.49
CA THR A 380 -33.36 11.69 2.72
C THR A 380 -34.62 12.52 2.90
N ASP A 381 -35.17 13.06 1.81
CA ASP A 381 -36.29 13.98 1.83
C ASP A 381 -37.24 13.73 0.65
N ILE A 382 -38.51 13.96 0.85
CA ILE A 382 -39.55 13.79 -0.15
C ILE A 382 -40.42 15.06 -0.10
N TYR A 383 -40.57 15.75 -1.23
CA TYR A 383 -41.50 16.86 -1.35
C TYR A 383 -42.77 16.37 -2.04
N ILE A 384 -43.87 16.36 -1.33
CA ILE A 384 -45.18 15.93 -1.79
C ILE A 384 -46.26 16.76 -1.11
N ASP A 385 -47.33 17.10 -1.82
CA ASP A 385 -48.47 17.88 -1.29
C ASP A 385 -48.03 19.15 -0.53
N HIS A 386 -47.13 19.94 -1.15
CA HIS A 386 -46.58 21.19 -0.60
C HIS A 386 -45.79 21.02 0.71
N THR A 387 -45.45 19.79 1.10
CA THR A 387 -44.72 19.51 2.33
C THR A 387 -43.45 18.69 2.07
N VAL A 388 -42.45 18.88 2.93
CA VAL A 388 -41.23 18.04 2.94
C VAL A 388 -41.39 17.00 4.03
N LEU A 389 -41.26 15.73 3.67
CA LEU A 389 -41.37 14.56 4.55
C LEU A 389 -40.10 13.74 4.55
N LYS A 390 -39.84 13.01 5.63
CA LYS A 390 -38.87 11.93 5.64
C LYS A 390 -39.46 10.62 5.09
N PRO A 391 -38.69 9.70 4.55
CA PRO A 391 -39.19 8.41 4.05
C PRO A 391 -40.08 7.66 5.05
N GLU A 392 -39.76 7.72 6.33
CA GLU A 392 -40.46 7.04 7.41
C GLU A 392 -41.83 7.70 7.74
N GLU A 393 -42.08 8.93 7.26
CA GLU A 393 -43.31 9.71 7.46
C GLU A 393 -44.33 9.50 6.34
N LEU A 394 -43.97 8.71 5.29
CA LEU A 394 -44.93 8.36 4.25
C LEU A 394 -46.04 7.49 4.82
N ASP A 395 -47.29 7.99 4.69
CA ASP A 395 -48.50 7.25 5.10
C ASP A 395 -49.06 6.44 3.92
N LEU A 396 -49.06 5.12 4.06
CA LEU A 396 -49.59 4.21 3.03
C LEU A 396 -51.13 4.25 2.91
N ILE A 397 -51.84 4.84 3.85
CA ILE A 397 -53.29 5.05 3.79
C ILE A 397 -53.60 6.18 2.82
N GLU A 398 -52.71 7.17 2.75
CA GLU A 398 -52.87 8.33 1.86
C GLU A 398 -52.64 7.89 0.39
N PRO A 399 -53.69 8.08 -0.50
CA PRO A 399 -53.57 7.62 -1.89
C PRO A 399 -52.40 8.24 -2.67
N LEU A 400 -52.06 9.51 -2.37
CA LEU A 400 -51.00 10.22 -3.05
C LEU A 400 -49.61 9.65 -2.67
N HIS A 401 -49.36 9.40 -1.38
CA HIS A 401 -48.13 8.79 -0.91
C HIS A 401 -47.96 7.38 -1.49
N ARG A 402 -49.02 6.60 -1.58
CA ARG A 402 -49.03 5.26 -2.17
C ARG A 402 -48.75 5.33 -3.68
N LYS A 403 -49.28 6.32 -4.43
CA LYS A 403 -48.97 6.52 -5.85
C LYS A 403 -47.48 6.81 -6.05
N LEU A 404 -46.87 7.65 -5.22
CA LEU A 404 -45.42 7.90 -5.25
C LEU A 404 -44.63 6.62 -5.05
N LEU A 405 -45.03 5.85 -4.03
CA LEU A 405 -44.35 4.61 -3.69
C LEU A 405 -44.46 3.56 -4.80
N TYR A 406 -45.67 3.40 -5.41
CA TYR A 406 -45.83 2.51 -6.56
C TYR A 406 -45.00 2.95 -7.75
N ASN A 407 -44.88 4.26 -8.05
CA ASN A 407 -44.03 4.76 -9.09
C ASN A 407 -42.56 4.43 -8.79
N ALA A 408 -42.13 4.61 -7.56
CA ALA A 408 -40.77 4.30 -7.12
C ALA A 408 -40.39 2.79 -7.25
N ILE A 409 -41.37 1.90 -7.01
CA ILE A 409 -41.17 0.42 -7.06
C ILE A 409 -41.35 -0.12 -8.48
N LEU A 410 -42.42 0.29 -9.16
CA LEU A 410 -42.82 -0.29 -10.44
C LEU A 410 -42.00 0.28 -11.60
N ASN A 411 -41.79 1.60 -11.62
CA ASN A 411 -40.95 2.28 -12.61
C ASN A 411 -39.46 2.19 -12.20
N ASN A 412 -38.94 0.96 -12.09
CA ASN A 412 -37.63 0.68 -11.51
C ASN A 412 -37.11 -0.69 -11.97
N ASP A 413 -35.85 -0.76 -12.39
CA ASP A 413 -35.20 -2.00 -12.87
C ASP A 413 -34.29 -2.65 -11.82
N ALA A 414 -34.02 -1.99 -10.69
CA ALA A 414 -33.28 -2.58 -9.59
C ALA A 414 -34.08 -3.67 -8.87
N SER A 415 -33.41 -4.57 -8.20
CA SER A 415 -34.01 -5.67 -7.43
C SER A 415 -33.17 -6.01 -6.20
N PHE A 416 -33.77 -6.73 -5.25
CA PHE A 416 -33.03 -7.35 -4.14
C PHE A 416 -32.90 -8.86 -4.37
N GLN A 417 -31.67 -9.37 -4.36
CA GLN A 417 -31.42 -10.81 -4.38
C GLN A 417 -30.63 -11.22 -3.13
N LYS A 418 -31.23 -12.08 -2.32
CA LYS A 418 -30.61 -12.55 -1.06
C LYS A 418 -30.14 -11.42 -0.13
N GLY A 419 -30.86 -10.31 -0.10
CA GLY A 419 -30.52 -9.11 0.70
C GLY A 419 -29.42 -8.21 0.12
N LYS A 420 -28.98 -8.46 -1.12
CA LYS A 420 -28.07 -7.58 -1.86
C LYS A 420 -28.86 -6.80 -2.90
N GLU A 421 -28.56 -5.51 -2.99
CA GLU A 421 -29.07 -4.60 -4.01
C GLU A 421 -28.41 -4.92 -5.37
N ILE A 422 -29.21 -5.04 -6.43
CA ILE A 422 -28.78 -5.26 -7.81
C ILE A 422 -29.45 -4.21 -8.67
N GLY A 423 -28.67 -3.41 -9.40
CA GLY A 423 -29.16 -2.36 -10.28
C GLY A 423 -28.45 -1.02 -10.04
N ASP A 424 -28.94 0.03 -10.70
CA ASP A 424 -28.42 1.37 -10.52
C ASP A 424 -28.61 1.85 -9.07
N PRO A 425 -27.61 2.49 -8.43
CA PRO A 425 -27.73 2.97 -7.04
C PRO A 425 -28.88 3.97 -6.83
N THR A 426 -29.21 4.79 -7.86
CA THR A 426 -30.33 5.72 -7.82
C THR A 426 -31.67 4.99 -7.78
N GLU A 427 -31.78 3.86 -8.43
CA GLU A 427 -32.97 3.00 -8.44
C GLU A 427 -33.07 2.14 -7.18
N SER A 428 -31.94 1.54 -6.76
CA SER A 428 -31.87 0.73 -5.54
C SER A 428 -32.27 1.52 -4.29
N CYS A 429 -31.92 2.81 -4.21
CA CYS A 429 -32.28 3.64 -3.06
C CYS A 429 -33.79 3.88 -2.96
N LEU A 430 -34.52 3.92 -4.10
CA LEU A 430 -35.97 4.02 -4.12
C LEU A 430 -36.64 2.77 -3.54
N LEU A 431 -36.10 1.59 -3.85
CA LEU A 431 -36.56 0.33 -3.25
C LEU A 431 -36.24 0.29 -1.75
N THR A 432 -35.04 0.73 -1.36
CA THR A 432 -34.66 0.84 0.07
C THR A 432 -35.57 1.82 0.82
N MET A 433 -35.96 2.95 0.19
CA MET A 433 -36.95 3.88 0.71
C MET A 433 -38.28 3.16 0.94
N ALA A 434 -38.76 2.41 -0.05
CA ALA A 434 -40.00 1.65 0.04
C ALA A 434 -39.97 0.65 1.20
N GLN A 435 -38.87 -0.03 1.44
CA GLN A 435 -38.72 -0.95 2.57
C GLN A 435 -38.78 -0.25 3.94
N LYS A 436 -38.34 1.00 4.04
CA LYS A 436 -38.42 1.78 5.29
C LYS A 436 -39.81 2.27 5.60
N THR A 437 -40.71 2.27 4.63
CA THR A 437 -42.11 2.59 4.83
C THR A 437 -42.88 1.47 5.50
N GLY A 438 -44.17 1.67 5.74
CA GLY A 438 -45.05 0.69 6.37
C GLY A 438 -45.26 -0.63 5.58
N LEU A 439 -44.78 -0.76 4.32
CA LEU A 439 -44.92 -1.97 3.49
C LEU A 439 -44.28 -3.17 4.15
N THR A 440 -43.07 -3.07 4.65
CA THR A 440 -42.38 -4.15 5.34
C THR A 440 -43.10 -4.57 6.62
N LYS A 441 -43.73 -3.64 7.33
CA LYS A 441 -44.57 -3.93 8.52
C LYS A 441 -45.87 -4.64 8.14
N ALA A 442 -46.36 -4.41 6.92
CA ALA A 442 -47.54 -5.07 6.38
C ALA A 442 -47.22 -6.45 5.77
N GLY A 443 -45.93 -6.81 5.70
CA GLY A 443 -45.48 -8.10 5.13
C GLY A 443 -45.59 -8.17 3.59
N VAL A 444 -45.62 -7.02 2.92
CA VAL A 444 -45.65 -6.92 1.45
C VAL A 444 -44.28 -6.54 0.97
N SER A 445 -43.69 -7.35 0.10
CA SER A 445 -42.43 -7.05 -0.56
C SER A 445 -42.62 -6.28 -1.87
N GLU A 446 -41.53 -5.68 -2.38
CA GLU A 446 -41.52 -5.09 -3.73
C GLU A 446 -41.84 -6.12 -4.82
N ASP A 447 -41.36 -7.36 -4.65
CA ASP A 447 -41.66 -8.47 -5.59
C ASP A 447 -43.13 -8.81 -5.60
N ASP A 448 -43.80 -8.87 -4.44
CA ASP A 448 -45.27 -9.09 -4.36
C ASP A 448 -46.02 -7.99 -5.12
N ILE A 449 -45.58 -6.72 -5.03
CA ILE A 449 -46.20 -5.60 -5.76
C ILE A 449 -46.01 -5.74 -7.26
N ARG A 450 -44.82 -6.14 -7.71
CA ARG A 450 -44.52 -6.36 -9.13
C ARG A 450 -45.27 -7.55 -9.70
N GLU A 451 -45.44 -8.64 -8.92
CA GLU A 451 -46.24 -9.79 -9.32
C GLU A 451 -47.74 -9.45 -9.44
N MET A 452 -48.26 -8.65 -8.51
CA MET A 452 -49.66 -8.20 -8.57
C MET A 452 -49.94 -7.20 -9.71
N MET A 453 -48.95 -6.43 -10.11
CA MET A 453 -49.02 -5.40 -11.13
C MET A 453 -47.92 -5.57 -12.17
N PRO A 454 -48.09 -6.50 -13.14
CA PRO A 454 -47.06 -6.77 -14.14
C PRO A 454 -46.90 -5.58 -15.08
N ARG A 455 -45.64 -5.28 -15.45
CA ARG A 455 -45.29 -4.26 -16.43
C ARG A 455 -45.87 -4.61 -17.78
N LEU A 456 -46.57 -3.70 -18.42
CA LEU A 456 -47.17 -3.88 -19.72
C LEU A 456 -46.24 -3.41 -20.85
N GLU A 457 -45.75 -2.18 -20.70
CA GLU A 457 -44.86 -1.53 -21.70
C GLU A 457 -43.82 -0.68 -20.95
N GLU A 458 -42.72 -0.38 -21.61
CA GLU A 458 -41.68 0.50 -21.08
C GLU A 458 -40.98 1.33 -22.14
N ILE A 459 -40.56 2.52 -21.74
CA ILE A 459 -39.52 3.30 -22.42
C ILE A 459 -38.40 3.46 -21.39
N ALA A 460 -37.30 2.74 -21.61
CA ALA A 460 -36.16 2.73 -20.70
C ALA A 460 -35.55 4.14 -20.53
N PHE A 461 -34.78 4.34 -19.46
CA PHE A 461 -34.08 5.60 -19.21
C PHE A 461 -33.13 5.94 -20.35
N ASP A 462 -33.21 7.17 -20.81
CA ASP A 462 -32.29 7.74 -21.78
C ASP A 462 -31.70 9.05 -21.25
N SER A 463 -30.39 9.24 -21.42
CA SER A 463 -29.64 10.38 -20.84
C SER A 463 -29.92 11.73 -21.54
N GLU A 464 -30.32 11.71 -22.83
CA GLU A 464 -30.69 12.93 -23.55
C GLU A 464 -32.11 13.34 -23.18
N ARG A 465 -33.02 12.38 -23.10
CA ARG A 465 -34.41 12.56 -22.71
C ARG A 465 -34.59 12.80 -21.22
N LYS A 466 -33.70 12.22 -20.39
CA LYS A 466 -33.67 12.27 -18.91
C LYS A 466 -34.93 11.76 -18.22
N LEU A 467 -35.67 10.89 -18.84
CA LEU A 467 -36.90 10.28 -18.33
C LEU A 467 -36.85 8.74 -18.46
N MET A 468 -37.63 8.08 -17.62
CA MET A 468 -38.01 6.67 -17.73
C MET A 468 -39.50 6.57 -17.53
N SER A 469 -40.20 5.87 -18.43
CA SER A 469 -41.65 5.67 -18.39
C SER A 469 -42.01 4.21 -18.49
N THR A 470 -42.96 3.78 -17.66
CA THR A 470 -43.45 2.40 -17.63
C THR A 470 -44.99 2.40 -17.53
N LYS A 471 -45.64 1.46 -18.21
CA LYS A 471 -47.10 1.38 -18.24
C LYS A 471 -47.59 0.19 -17.43
N TYR A 472 -48.60 0.44 -16.62
CA TYR A 472 -49.22 -0.56 -15.74
C TYR A 472 -50.72 -0.43 -15.73
N ARG A 473 -51.43 -1.49 -15.26
CA ARG A 473 -52.83 -1.39 -14.96
C ARG A 473 -52.98 -1.23 -13.43
N LEU A 474 -53.21 0.02 -12.97
CA LEU A 474 -53.39 0.33 -11.57
C LEU A 474 -54.90 0.48 -11.25
N HIS A 475 -55.37 -0.39 -10.34
CA HIS A 475 -56.79 -0.39 -9.94
C HIS A 475 -57.79 -0.45 -11.11
N GLY A 476 -57.42 -1.12 -12.20
CA GLY A 476 -58.26 -1.26 -13.41
C GLY A 476 -58.09 -0.14 -14.44
N VAL A 477 -57.29 0.87 -14.17
CA VAL A 477 -56.98 1.98 -15.09
C VAL A 477 -55.59 1.84 -15.67
N SER A 478 -55.46 1.97 -16.97
CA SER A 478 -54.16 1.99 -17.67
C SER A 478 -53.44 3.29 -17.28
N THR A 479 -52.25 3.15 -16.69
CA THR A 479 -51.51 4.28 -16.11
C THR A 479 -50.04 4.20 -16.53
N ILE A 480 -49.53 5.30 -17.09
CA ILE A 480 -48.10 5.52 -17.34
C ILE A 480 -47.49 6.15 -16.10
N LEU A 481 -46.47 5.52 -15.56
CA LEU A 481 -45.67 6.03 -14.45
C LEU A 481 -44.33 6.54 -15.01
N THR A 482 -43.98 7.78 -14.70
CA THR A 482 -42.76 8.41 -15.20
C THR A 482 -41.94 8.99 -14.06
N LYS A 483 -40.61 8.80 -14.13
CA LYS A 483 -39.63 9.45 -13.25
C LYS A 483 -38.50 10.06 -14.07
N GLY A 484 -37.90 11.12 -13.56
CA GLY A 484 -36.74 11.73 -14.22
C GLY A 484 -36.32 13.09 -13.70
N ALA A 485 -35.66 13.87 -14.56
CA ALA A 485 -35.19 15.21 -14.23
C ALA A 485 -36.36 16.18 -13.97
N VAL A 486 -36.20 16.97 -12.90
CA VAL A 486 -37.27 17.86 -12.42
C VAL A 486 -37.71 18.88 -13.47
N ASP A 487 -36.76 19.54 -14.13
CA ASP A 487 -36.98 20.50 -15.19
C ASP A 487 -37.79 19.90 -16.34
N VAL A 488 -37.37 18.74 -16.83
CA VAL A 488 -37.99 18.06 -17.98
C VAL A 488 -39.39 17.56 -17.64
N LEU A 489 -39.56 16.90 -16.48
CA LEU A 489 -40.83 16.29 -16.12
C LEU A 489 -41.88 17.33 -15.73
N LEU A 490 -41.47 18.43 -15.07
CA LEU A 490 -42.32 19.53 -14.71
C LEU A 490 -42.87 20.28 -15.94
N ASP A 491 -42.03 20.49 -16.98
CA ASP A 491 -42.43 21.11 -18.22
C ASP A 491 -43.43 20.27 -19.03
N ARG A 492 -43.40 18.93 -18.87
CA ARG A 492 -44.33 17.98 -19.49
C ARG A 492 -45.56 17.69 -18.62
N SER A 493 -45.67 18.32 -17.46
CA SER A 493 -46.78 18.13 -16.52
C SER A 493 -47.77 19.26 -16.62
N VAL A 494 -49.06 18.93 -16.65
CA VAL A 494 -50.19 19.90 -16.73
C VAL A 494 -50.96 20.01 -15.43
N LYS A 495 -50.90 18.99 -14.57
CA LYS A 495 -51.61 18.97 -13.27
C LYS A 495 -50.63 18.62 -12.15
N LEU A 496 -50.91 19.11 -10.95
CA LEU A 496 -50.27 18.69 -9.68
C LEU A 496 -51.24 17.78 -8.93
N ALA A 497 -50.77 16.65 -8.46
CA ALA A 497 -51.53 15.77 -7.56
C ALA A 497 -51.49 16.34 -6.13
N GLU A 498 -52.64 16.43 -5.51
CA GLU A 498 -52.82 16.84 -4.10
C GLU A 498 -53.66 15.78 -3.36
N SER A 499 -53.61 15.72 -2.03
CA SER A 499 -54.41 14.76 -1.23
C SER A 499 -55.93 14.80 -1.48
N GLY A 500 -56.43 15.89 -1.99
CA GLY A 500 -57.87 16.06 -2.36
C GLY A 500 -58.21 15.85 -3.83
N GLY A 501 -57.24 15.51 -4.72
CA GLY A 501 -57.45 15.37 -6.15
C GLY A 501 -56.25 15.86 -6.99
N SER A 502 -56.52 16.50 -8.14
CA SER A 502 -55.47 17.11 -8.94
C SER A 502 -55.83 18.53 -9.32
N ARG A 503 -54.85 19.43 -9.39
CA ARG A 503 -55.01 20.86 -9.72
C ARG A 503 -54.15 21.18 -10.94
N GLU A 504 -54.60 22.08 -11.79
CA GLU A 504 -53.80 22.58 -12.90
C GLU A 504 -52.55 23.30 -12.41
N ILE A 505 -51.41 23.02 -13.02
CA ILE A 505 -50.14 23.66 -12.71
C ILE A 505 -50.15 25.08 -13.31
N ASN A 506 -49.92 26.07 -12.46
CA ASN A 506 -49.70 27.44 -12.86
C ASN A 506 -48.26 27.88 -12.55
N ASP A 507 -47.85 29.08 -12.99
CA ASP A 507 -46.51 29.58 -12.82
C ASP A 507 -46.05 29.61 -11.36
N LYS A 508 -46.94 29.91 -10.40
CA LYS A 508 -46.65 29.94 -8.97
C LYS A 508 -46.31 28.56 -8.43
N ILE A 509 -47.04 27.54 -8.88
CA ILE A 509 -46.78 26.14 -8.49
C ILE A 509 -45.45 25.68 -9.11
N LYS A 510 -45.17 26.03 -10.38
CA LYS A 510 -43.88 25.75 -11.01
C LYS A 510 -42.73 26.40 -10.24
N GLU A 511 -42.84 27.68 -9.90
CA GLU A 511 -41.82 28.39 -9.10
C GLU A 511 -41.61 27.78 -7.73
N GLU A 512 -42.66 27.31 -7.07
CA GLU A 512 -42.58 26.65 -5.76
C GLU A 512 -41.80 25.32 -5.86
N ILE A 513 -42.14 24.47 -6.83
CA ILE A 513 -41.44 23.18 -7.06
C ILE A 513 -39.98 23.40 -7.44
N LEU A 514 -39.70 24.36 -8.33
CA LEU A 514 -38.32 24.69 -8.73
C LEU A 514 -37.50 25.26 -7.56
N ARG A 515 -38.14 26.09 -6.71
CA ARG A 515 -37.47 26.60 -5.51
C ARG A 515 -37.13 25.45 -4.55
N GLN A 516 -38.06 24.49 -4.34
CA GLN A 516 -37.79 23.32 -3.49
C GLN A 516 -36.70 22.43 -4.07
N ASN A 517 -36.70 22.24 -5.39
CA ASN A 517 -35.61 21.53 -6.09
C ASN A 517 -34.26 22.24 -5.90
N GLN A 518 -34.23 23.55 -5.98
CA GLN A 518 -33.04 24.36 -5.76
C GLN A 518 -32.55 24.23 -4.33
N GLU A 519 -33.42 24.31 -3.33
CA GLU A 519 -33.09 24.14 -1.92
C GLU A 519 -32.48 22.76 -1.64
N PHE A 520 -33.07 21.70 -2.19
CA PHE A 520 -32.50 20.37 -2.12
C PHE A 520 -31.11 20.28 -2.79
N SER A 521 -30.98 20.87 -3.97
CA SER A 521 -29.71 20.87 -4.72
C SER A 521 -28.60 21.66 -4.01
N GLU A 522 -28.96 22.81 -3.37
CA GLU A 522 -28.00 23.60 -2.56
C GLU A 522 -27.51 22.84 -1.33
N ASN A 523 -28.34 21.94 -0.79
CA ASN A 523 -27.95 21.00 0.27
C ASN A 523 -27.19 19.75 -0.26
N GLY A 524 -26.84 19.69 -1.55
CA GLY A 524 -26.08 18.62 -2.15
C GLY A 524 -26.91 17.38 -2.51
N LEU A 525 -28.22 17.45 -2.46
CA LEU A 525 -29.11 16.34 -2.76
C LEU A 525 -29.33 16.21 -4.27
N ARG A 526 -29.34 14.97 -4.76
CA ARG A 526 -29.82 14.63 -6.10
C ARG A 526 -31.34 14.49 -6.06
N VAL A 527 -32.04 15.14 -6.97
CA VAL A 527 -33.51 15.18 -6.98
C VAL A 527 -34.06 14.46 -8.20
N LEU A 528 -35.04 13.58 -7.98
CA LEU A 528 -35.84 12.96 -9.02
C LEU A 528 -37.31 13.43 -8.88
N ALA A 529 -37.90 13.80 -9.99
CA ALA A 529 -39.35 14.07 -10.09
C ALA A 529 -40.12 12.81 -10.45
N PHE A 530 -41.35 12.73 -9.97
CA PHE A 530 -42.27 11.63 -10.20
C PHE A 530 -43.62 12.19 -10.71
N ALA A 531 -44.16 11.55 -11.74
CA ALA A 531 -45.44 11.90 -12.33
C ALA A 531 -46.17 10.66 -12.85
N TYR A 532 -47.44 10.78 -13.15
CA TYR A 532 -48.25 9.73 -13.77
C TYR A 532 -49.22 10.33 -14.80
N LYS A 533 -49.70 9.49 -15.72
CA LYS A 533 -50.77 9.82 -16.68
C LYS A 533 -51.71 8.63 -16.80
N GLU A 534 -53.01 8.85 -16.66
CA GLU A 534 -54.01 7.84 -16.92
C GLU A 534 -54.33 7.87 -18.41
N VAL A 535 -54.39 6.73 -19.07
CA VAL A 535 -54.58 6.57 -20.51
C VAL A 535 -55.69 5.58 -20.82
N ASP A 536 -56.26 5.62 -22.02
CA ASP A 536 -57.28 4.67 -22.44
C ASP A 536 -56.73 3.26 -22.64
N GLU A 537 -57.60 2.24 -22.47
CA GLU A 537 -57.23 0.79 -22.71
C GLU A 537 -56.90 0.60 -24.19
N GLY A 538 -55.65 0.26 -24.48
CA GLY A 538 -55.17 0.03 -25.87
C GLY A 538 -54.31 1.14 -26.47
N GLU A 539 -54.12 2.24 -25.78
CA GLU A 539 -53.17 3.27 -26.16
C GLU A 539 -51.73 2.78 -25.89
N GLU A 540 -50.92 2.74 -26.94
CA GLU A 540 -49.49 2.27 -26.83
C GLU A 540 -48.62 3.34 -26.16
N LEU A 541 -47.64 2.93 -25.36
CA LEU A 541 -46.66 3.83 -24.73
C LEU A 541 -45.60 4.25 -25.79
N THR A 542 -45.77 5.48 -26.31
CA THR A 542 -44.84 6.07 -27.27
C THR A 542 -44.16 7.33 -26.69
N LEU A 543 -43.13 7.82 -27.36
CA LEU A 543 -42.45 9.06 -26.97
C LEU A 543 -43.39 10.29 -26.96
N ASP A 544 -44.42 10.29 -27.81
CA ASP A 544 -45.40 11.38 -27.85
C ASP A 544 -46.32 11.38 -26.64
N GLU A 545 -46.53 10.19 -26.04
CA GLU A 545 -47.33 10.05 -24.82
C GLU A 545 -46.64 10.54 -23.55
N GLU A 546 -45.34 10.79 -23.61
CA GLU A 546 -44.59 11.39 -22.50
C GLU A 546 -44.86 12.87 -22.32
N ASN A 547 -46.13 13.27 -22.36
CA ASN A 547 -46.64 14.62 -22.14
C ASN A 547 -47.99 14.58 -21.42
N GLY A 548 -48.40 15.72 -20.84
CA GLY A 548 -49.68 15.84 -20.18
C GLY A 548 -49.79 15.13 -18.84
N PHE A 549 -48.65 14.99 -18.15
CA PHE A 549 -48.55 14.27 -16.88
C PHE A 549 -49.23 15.02 -15.73
N THR A 550 -49.62 14.26 -14.70
CA THR A 550 -49.95 14.73 -13.38
C THR A 550 -48.70 14.56 -12.48
N PHE A 551 -48.11 15.68 -12.08
CA PHE A 551 -46.92 15.71 -11.23
C PHE A 551 -47.28 15.23 -9.82
N ILE A 552 -46.46 14.33 -9.23
CA ILE A 552 -46.69 13.77 -7.88
C ILE A 552 -45.82 14.51 -6.87
N GLY A 553 -44.55 14.61 -7.09
CA GLY A 553 -43.61 15.16 -6.13
C GLY A 553 -42.14 14.92 -6.49
N LEU A 554 -41.27 15.29 -5.55
CA LEU A 554 -39.81 15.16 -5.66
C LEU A 554 -39.31 14.19 -4.62
N VAL A 555 -38.32 13.39 -5.00
CA VAL A 555 -37.55 12.53 -4.08
C VAL A 555 -36.10 12.98 -4.12
N ALA A 556 -35.59 13.40 -2.99
CA ALA A 556 -34.24 13.90 -2.81
C ALA A 556 -33.37 12.81 -2.14
N MET A 557 -32.21 12.58 -2.68
CA MET A 557 -31.30 11.51 -2.27
C MET A 557 -29.85 11.97 -2.28
N ILE A 558 -29.03 11.33 -1.47
CA ILE A 558 -27.60 11.61 -1.35
C ILE A 558 -26.83 10.31 -1.12
N ASP A 559 -25.58 10.28 -1.54
CA ASP A 559 -24.61 9.32 -1.02
C ASP A 559 -24.03 9.91 0.27
N PRO A 560 -24.47 9.45 1.46
CA PRO A 560 -24.13 10.10 2.73
C PRO A 560 -22.65 9.92 3.08
N PRO A 561 -22.06 10.91 3.76
CA PRO A 561 -20.74 10.74 4.35
C PRO A 561 -20.71 9.54 5.29
N ARG A 562 -19.54 8.89 5.38
CA ARG A 562 -19.31 7.88 6.43
C ARG A 562 -19.31 8.55 7.79
N GLU A 563 -19.83 7.87 8.80
CA GLU A 563 -19.92 8.40 10.17
C GLU A 563 -18.55 8.81 10.72
N GLU A 564 -17.51 8.06 10.40
CA GLU A 564 -16.13 8.31 10.85
C GLU A 564 -15.40 9.40 10.06
N ALA A 565 -15.92 9.82 8.91
CA ALA A 565 -15.22 10.73 8.00
C ALA A 565 -14.94 12.09 8.65
N ALA A 566 -15.92 12.68 9.33
CA ALA A 566 -15.77 13.99 9.97
C ALA A 566 -14.71 13.97 11.08
N GLU A 567 -14.71 12.93 11.92
CA GLU A 567 -13.69 12.76 12.98
C GLU A 567 -12.31 12.49 12.40
N ALA A 568 -12.22 11.70 11.33
CA ALA A 568 -10.97 11.44 10.63
C ALA A 568 -10.39 12.70 9.97
N VAL A 569 -11.22 13.53 9.34
CA VAL A 569 -10.83 14.83 8.78
C VAL A 569 -10.32 15.77 9.88
N ARG A 570 -11.04 15.87 10.99
CA ARG A 570 -10.61 16.65 12.16
C ARG A 570 -9.25 16.18 12.68
N THR A 571 -9.08 14.88 12.81
CA THR A 571 -7.82 14.27 13.26
C THR A 571 -6.68 14.51 12.26
N ALA A 572 -6.96 14.45 10.95
CA ALA A 572 -5.98 14.80 9.91
C ALA A 572 -5.49 16.26 10.06
N LYS A 573 -6.42 17.21 10.22
CA LYS A 573 -6.08 18.63 10.43
C LYS A 573 -5.24 18.85 11.70
N LEU A 574 -5.59 18.19 12.80
CA LEU A 574 -4.79 18.20 14.04
C LEU A 574 -3.39 17.62 13.84
N ALA A 575 -3.27 16.62 12.98
CA ALA A 575 -2.00 16.00 12.61
C ALA A 575 -1.16 16.85 11.64
N GLY A 576 -1.64 18.06 11.27
CA GLY A 576 -1.01 18.96 10.32
C GLY A 576 -1.10 18.47 8.87
N ILE A 577 -2.08 17.62 8.57
CA ILE A 577 -2.36 17.09 7.23
C ILE A 577 -3.54 17.87 6.66
N ARG A 578 -3.42 18.35 5.42
CA ARG A 578 -4.50 19.01 4.69
C ARG A 578 -5.30 17.98 3.91
N PRO A 579 -6.55 17.69 4.28
CA PRO A 579 -7.45 16.94 3.42
C PRO A 579 -8.00 17.84 2.30
N VAL A 580 -8.08 17.30 1.09
CA VAL A 580 -8.58 17.93 -0.12
C VAL A 580 -9.54 16.96 -0.79
N MET A 581 -10.75 17.41 -1.14
CA MET A 581 -11.71 16.58 -1.86
C MET A 581 -11.54 16.75 -3.37
N ILE A 582 -11.52 15.62 -4.08
CA ILE A 582 -11.47 15.56 -5.54
C ILE A 582 -12.62 14.67 -6.01
N THR A 583 -13.50 15.16 -6.90
CA THR A 583 -14.69 14.39 -7.30
C THR A 583 -15.15 14.70 -8.73
N GLY A 584 -15.85 13.74 -9.34
CA GLY A 584 -16.61 13.95 -10.57
C GLY A 584 -17.94 14.67 -10.39
N ASP A 585 -18.40 14.88 -9.16
CA ASP A 585 -19.68 15.51 -8.82
C ASP A 585 -19.73 17.00 -9.15
N HIS A 586 -20.97 17.53 -9.12
CA HIS A 586 -21.21 18.96 -9.26
C HIS A 586 -20.59 19.76 -8.10
N LYS A 587 -20.09 20.96 -8.40
CA LYS A 587 -19.40 21.86 -7.45
C LYS A 587 -20.18 22.11 -6.16
N VAL A 588 -21.50 22.36 -6.29
CA VAL A 588 -22.37 22.64 -5.13
C VAL A 588 -22.50 21.42 -4.23
N THR A 589 -22.78 20.26 -4.79
CA THR A 589 -22.88 18.99 -4.05
C THR A 589 -21.56 18.65 -3.36
N ALA A 590 -20.44 18.79 -4.07
CA ALA A 590 -19.11 18.52 -3.52
C ALA A 590 -18.77 19.45 -2.35
N ALA A 591 -19.05 20.74 -2.49
CA ALA A 591 -18.83 21.73 -1.43
C ALA A 591 -19.71 21.48 -0.20
N ALA A 592 -20.99 21.13 -0.40
CA ALA A 592 -21.91 20.82 0.69
C ALA A 592 -21.46 19.61 1.51
N ILE A 593 -21.09 18.51 0.85
CA ILE A 593 -20.54 17.30 1.52
C ILE A 593 -19.21 17.62 2.20
N ALA A 594 -18.31 18.35 1.54
CA ALA A 594 -17.02 18.73 2.11
C ALA A 594 -17.18 19.62 3.36
N ALA A 595 -18.15 20.52 3.37
CA ALA A 595 -18.49 21.35 4.53
C ALA A 595 -19.03 20.49 5.69
N GLN A 596 -19.92 19.55 5.40
CA GLN A 596 -20.51 18.65 6.39
C GLN A 596 -19.46 17.83 7.13
N ILE A 597 -18.40 17.36 6.43
CA ILE A 597 -17.32 16.60 7.04
C ILE A 597 -16.13 17.45 7.49
N GLY A 598 -16.21 18.77 7.33
CA GLY A 598 -15.21 19.73 7.79
C GLY A 598 -13.95 19.82 6.89
N ILE A 599 -14.01 19.42 5.63
CA ILE A 599 -12.93 19.66 4.65
C ILE A 599 -13.01 21.10 4.16
N PHE A 600 -14.20 21.58 3.83
CA PHE A 600 -14.46 22.91 3.31
C PHE A 600 -14.89 23.85 4.44
N GLU A 601 -14.15 24.94 4.65
CA GLU A 601 -14.39 25.92 5.71
C GLU A 601 -14.61 27.32 5.10
N GLU A 602 -15.04 28.28 5.91
CA GLU A 602 -15.22 29.67 5.47
C GLU A 602 -13.88 30.25 4.98
N GLY A 603 -13.87 30.76 3.74
CA GLY A 603 -12.68 31.28 3.05
C GLY A 603 -12.00 30.27 2.12
N ASP A 604 -12.39 28.99 2.18
CA ASP A 604 -11.88 27.98 1.23
C ASP A 604 -12.52 28.14 -0.16
N LEU A 605 -11.80 27.70 -1.20
CA LEU A 605 -12.26 27.71 -2.58
C LEU A 605 -12.68 26.29 -3.04
N ALA A 606 -13.77 26.25 -3.79
CA ALA A 606 -14.15 25.11 -4.60
C ALA A 606 -13.98 25.46 -6.08
N VAL A 607 -13.32 24.59 -6.86
CA VAL A 607 -12.95 24.83 -8.26
C VAL A 607 -13.44 23.66 -9.13
N THR A 608 -13.98 23.97 -10.31
CA THR A 608 -14.36 22.95 -11.30
C THR A 608 -13.18 22.57 -12.19
N GLY A 609 -13.26 21.41 -12.87
CA GLY A 609 -12.27 21.00 -13.87
C GLY A 609 -12.09 22.05 -14.97
N GLN A 610 -13.17 22.66 -15.45
CA GLN A 610 -13.10 23.71 -16.47
C GLN A 610 -12.37 24.97 -15.95
N GLU A 611 -12.66 25.41 -14.72
CA GLU A 611 -11.96 26.53 -14.08
C GLU A 611 -10.48 26.18 -13.89
N LEU A 612 -10.17 24.92 -13.52
CA LEU A 612 -8.80 24.43 -13.37
C LEU A 612 -8.05 24.38 -14.71
N ASP A 613 -8.70 23.94 -15.80
CA ASP A 613 -8.11 23.91 -17.14
C ASP A 613 -7.79 25.30 -17.67
N ALA A 614 -8.60 26.30 -17.31
CA ALA A 614 -8.37 27.71 -17.64
C ALA A 614 -7.24 28.38 -16.82
N MET A 615 -6.82 27.76 -15.69
CA MET A 615 -5.76 28.30 -14.85
C MET A 615 -4.37 27.92 -15.38
N SER A 616 -3.41 28.85 -15.35
CA SER A 616 -2.00 28.51 -15.52
C SER A 616 -1.46 27.74 -14.30
N ASP A 617 -0.33 27.06 -14.47
CA ASP A 617 0.28 26.31 -13.35
C ASP A 617 0.75 27.25 -12.24
N GLU A 618 1.20 28.46 -12.56
CA GLU A 618 1.60 29.47 -11.58
C GLU A 618 0.40 29.93 -10.76
N LYS A 619 -0.76 30.15 -11.41
CA LYS A 619 -2.00 30.55 -10.72
C LYS A 619 -2.53 29.45 -9.84
N LEU A 620 -2.47 28.20 -10.30
CA LEU A 620 -2.82 27.05 -9.48
C LEU A 620 -1.89 26.93 -8.25
N ASP A 621 -0.57 27.11 -8.45
CA ASP A 621 0.40 27.07 -7.36
C ASP A 621 0.13 28.16 -6.30
N GLU A 622 -0.33 29.36 -6.71
CA GLU A 622 -0.73 30.43 -5.78
C GLU A 622 -1.94 30.03 -4.92
N LEU A 623 -3.01 29.56 -5.58
CA LEU A 623 -4.30 29.27 -4.93
C LEU A 623 -4.36 27.89 -4.26
N LEU A 624 -3.35 27.05 -4.46
CA LEU A 624 -3.36 25.64 -4.07
C LEU A 624 -3.68 25.42 -2.59
N GLU A 625 -3.23 26.31 -1.71
CA GLU A 625 -3.52 26.21 -0.26
C GLU A 625 -4.89 26.78 0.14
N GLU A 626 -5.59 27.45 -0.77
CA GLU A 626 -6.93 27.98 -0.55
C GLU A 626 -7.99 27.00 -1.09
N ILE A 627 -7.63 26.19 -2.11
CA ILE A 627 -8.57 25.25 -2.71
C ILE A 627 -8.67 23.98 -1.87
N SER A 628 -9.87 23.69 -1.36
CA SER A 628 -10.18 22.47 -0.61
C SER A 628 -11.03 21.47 -1.38
N VAL A 629 -11.72 21.90 -2.46
CA VAL A 629 -12.61 21.05 -3.26
C VAL A 629 -12.34 21.26 -4.75
N TYR A 630 -12.12 20.15 -5.45
CA TYR A 630 -12.05 20.08 -6.91
C TYR A 630 -13.21 19.22 -7.42
N ALA A 631 -14.10 19.81 -8.23
CA ALA A 631 -15.32 19.22 -8.72
C ALA A 631 -15.30 19.01 -10.24
N ARG A 632 -15.94 17.96 -10.77
CA ARG A 632 -15.98 17.62 -12.20
C ARG A 632 -14.60 17.60 -12.86
N VAL A 633 -13.62 16.97 -12.21
CA VAL A 633 -12.24 16.91 -12.67
C VAL A 633 -11.99 15.69 -13.56
N SER A 634 -11.17 15.89 -14.58
CA SER A 634 -10.66 14.81 -15.44
C SER A 634 -9.50 14.05 -14.78
N PRO A 635 -9.09 12.88 -15.30
CA PRO A 635 -7.90 12.17 -14.83
C PRO A 635 -6.62 13.01 -14.93
N GLU A 636 -6.48 13.82 -15.98
CA GLU A 636 -5.35 14.73 -16.18
C GLU A 636 -5.30 15.80 -15.09
N ASN A 637 -6.46 16.31 -14.70
CA ASN A 637 -6.60 17.27 -13.61
C ASN A 637 -6.18 16.68 -12.27
N LYS A 638 -6.53 15.41 -11.99
CA LYS A 638 -6.08 14.70 -10.77
C LYS A 638 -4.55 14.61 -10.71
N ILE A 639 -3.90 14.29 -11.84
CA ILE A 639 -2.43 14.27 -11.93
C ILE A 639 -1.84 15.66 -11.70
N ARG A 640 -2.43 16.70 -12.29
CA ARG A 640 -1.97 18.09 -12.19
C ARG A 640 -2.02 18.58 -10.75
N ILE A 641 -3.11 18.32 -10.02
CA ILE A 641 -3.27 18.66 -8.60
C ILE A 641 -2.17 17.98 -7.76
N VAL A 642 -1.97 16.67 -7.94
CA VAL A 642 -0.92 15.93 -7.22
C VAL A 642 0.47 16.52 -7.49
N LYS A 643 0.79 16.80 -8.77
CA LYS A 643 2.09 17.41 -9.15
C LYS A 643 2.31 18.77 -8.51
N SER A 644 1.27 19.62 -8.43
CA SER A 644 1.37 20.95 -7.83
C SER A 644 1.66 20.86 -6.33
N TRP A 645 1.03 19.96 -5.60
CA TRP A 645 1.38 19.71 -4.20
C TRP A 645 2.81 19.18 -4.03
N GLN A 646 3.24 18.24 -4.88
CA GLN A 646 4.62 17.69 -4.85
C GLN A 646 5.65 18.78 -5.17
N LYS A 647 5.36 19.68 -6.10
CA LYS A 647 6.23 20.84 -6.45
C LYS A 647 6.45 21.77 -5.26
N LYS A 648 5.44 21.94 -4.40
CA LYS A 648 5.57 22.66 -3.11
C LYS A 648 6.31 21.86 -2.03
N GLY A 649 6.84 20.69 -2.35
CA GLY A 649 7.57 19.83 -1.40
C GLY A 649 6.66 19.10 -0.39
N ARG A 650 5.34 19.01 -0.67
CA ARG A 650 4.41 18.28 0.16
C ARG A 650 4.41 16.81 -0.22
N ILE A 651 4.35 15.93 0.77
CA ILE A 651 4.13 14.49 0.55
C ILE A 651 2.63 14.27 0.42
N THR A 652 2.22 13.82 -0.77
CA THR A 652 0.83 13.74 -1.17
C THR A 652 0.35 12.29 -1.22
N ALA A 653 -0.70 11.98 -0.46
CA ALA A 653 -1.48 10.76 -0.65
C ALA A 653 -2.64 11.08 -1.59
N MET A 654 -2.98 10.14 -2.48
CA MET A 654 -4.12 10.23 -3.39
C MET A 654 -4.97 8.98 -3.26
N THR A 655 -6.29 9.12 -3.04
CA THR A 655 -7.20 7.98 -3.06
C THR A 655 -7.96 7.90 -4.37
N GLY A 656 -8.38 6.70 -4.75
CA GLY A 656 -9.23 6.46 -5.91
C GLY A 656 -9.65 4.99 -5.99
N ASP A 657 -10.72 4.72 -6.72
CA ASP A 657 -11.29 3.39 -6.90
C ASP A 657 -11.37 2.96 -8.38
N GLY A 658 -11.34 3.91 -9.30
CA GLY A 658 -11.55 3.68 -10.72
C GLY A 658 -10.28 3.65 -11.57
N VAL A 659 -10.47 3.25 -12.82
CA VAL A 659 -9.44 3.30 -13.89
C VAL A 659 -8.94 4.73 -14.08
N ASN A 660 -9.84 5.71 -13.98
CA ASN A 660 -9.54 7.13 -14.14
C ASN A 660 -8.60 7.68 -13.07
N ASP A 661 -8.49 7.00 -11.94
CA ASP A 661 -7.63 7.40 -10.81
C ASP A 661 -6.22 6.81 -10.92
N ALA A 662 -6.07 5.68 -11.59
CA ALA A 662 -4.83 4.93 -11.62
C ALA A 662 -3.59 5.76 -11.98
N PRO A 663 -3.63 6.66 -12.99
CA PRO A 663 -2.47 7.51 -13.29
C PRO A 663 -2.12 8.49 -12.17
N ALA A 664 -3.11 9.02 -11.45
CA ALA A 664 -2.92 9.92 -10.32
C ALA A 664 -2.43 9.15 -9.06
N LEU A 665 -2.97 7.93 -8.83
CA LEU A 665 -2.52 7.02 -7.77
C LEU A 665 -1.03 6.67 -7.94
N LYS A 666 -0.63 6.30 -9.16
CA LYS A 666 0.77 5.97 -9.49
C LYS A 666 1.69 7.19 -9.39
N LYS A 667 1.18 8.39 -9.64
CA LYS A 667 1.94 9.64 -9.58
C LYS A 667 2.13 10.16 -8.16
N ALA A 668 1.19 9.90 -7.26
CA ALA A 668 1.25 10.33 -5.86
C ALA A 668 2.46 9.71 -5.13
N ASP A 669 2.88 10.32 -4.03
CA ASP A 669 3.90 9.72 -3.16
C ASP A 669 3.35 8.45 -2.49
N ILE A 670 2.03 8.43 -2.27
CA ILE A 670 1.28 7.29 -1.79
C ILE A 670 -0.05 7.21 -2.53
N GLY A 671 -0.15 6.32 -3.51
CA GLY A 671 -1.45 5.94 -4.08
C GLY A 671 -2.18 5.02 -3.10
N VAL A 672 -3.45 5.26 -2.89
CA VAL A 672 -4.33 4.53 -1.97
C VAL A 672 -5.56 4.07 -2.74
N ALA A 673 -5.68 2.77 -2.97
CA ALA A 673 -6.86 2.20 -3.64
C ALA A 673 -7.88 1.66 -2.64
N MET A 674 -9.13 1.64 -3.08
CA MET A 674 -10.21 0.96 -2.37
C MET A 674 -10.07 -0.55 -2.54
N GLY A 675 -10.36 -1.32 -1.50
CA GLY A 675 -10.23 -2.78 -1.50
C GLY A 675 -11.50 -3.49 -1.96
N ILE A 676 -12.67 -2.93 -1.61
CA ILE A 676 -13.99 -3.48 -1.91
C ILE A 676 -14.49 -2.94 -3.27
N THR A 677 -14.57 -1.63 -3.41
CA THR A 677 -15.10 -0.98 -4.62
C THR A 677 -14.05 -0.72 -5.68
N GLY A 678 -12.76 -0.78 -5.31
CA GLY A 678 -11.66 -0.45 -6.22
C GLY A 678 -11.45 -1.49 -7.31
N THR A 679 -11.26 -1.01 -8.55
CA THR A 679 -10.86 -1.85 -9.68
C THR A 679 -9.46 -2.43 -9.47
N GLU A 680 -9.17 -3.57 -10.08
CA GLU A 680 -7.84 -4.20 -9.97
C GLU A 680 -6.72 -3.26 -10.47
N VAL A 681 -7.04 -2.40 -11.42
CA VAL A 681 -6.12 -1.37 -11.93
C VAL A 681 -5.78 -0.33 -10.90
N SER A 682 -6.79 0.21 -10.19
CA SER A 682 -6.55 1.16 -9.10
C SER A 682 -5.71 0.51 -8.00
N LYS A 683 -6.00 -0.76 -7.67
CA LYS A 683 -5.23 -1.55 -6.71
C LYS A 683 -3.79 -1.77 -7.18
N ASP A 684 -3.58 -2.05 -8.48
CA ASP A 684 -2.23 -2.24 -9.02
C ASP A 684 -1.41 -0.96 -9.03
N ALA A 685 -2.00 0.15 -9.42
CA ALA A 685 -1.36 1.46 -9.46
C ALA A 685 -1.03 2.02 -8.07
N SER A 686 -1.64 1.49 -7.01
CA SER A 686 -1.53 1.99 -5.64
C SER A 686 -0.37 1.38 -4.86
N ALA A 687 0.15 2.13 -3.87
CA ALA A 687 1.13 1.65 -2.89
C ALA A 687 0.47 1.08 -1.61
N MET A 688 -0.82 1.40 -1.38
CA MET A 688 -1.62 0.95 -0.26
C MET A 688 -3.05 0.66 -0.70
N ILE A 689 -3.67 -0.38 -0.13
CA ILE A 689 -5.07 -0.75 -0.35
C ILE A 689 -5.82 -0.68 0.98
N LEU A 690 -7.00 -0.05 0.98
CA LEU A 690 -7.90 0.01 2.14
C LEU A 690 -8.89 -1.16 2.05
N ALA A 691 -8.74 -2.17 2.89
CA ALA A 691 -9.61 -3.34 2.89
C ALA A 691 -11.08 -3.03 3.29
N ASP A 692 -11.33 -1.86 3.89
CA ASP A 692 -12.63 -1.38 4.37
C ASP A 692 -13.14 -0.13 3.64
N ASP A 693 -12.46 0.32 2.60
CA ASP A 693 -12.75 1.52 1.82
C ASP A 693 -12.95 2.78 2.68
N ASN A 694 -12.31 2.87 3.84
CA ASN A 694 -12.60 3.91 4.82
C ASN A 694 -11.45 4.92 4.94
N PHE A 695 -11.76 6.22 4.76
CA PHE A 695 -10.80 7.31 4.93
C PHE A 695 -10.13 7.33 6.31
N ALA A 696 -10.87 6.95 7.38
CA ALA A 696 -10.32 6.88 8.74
C ALA A 696 -9.15 5.90 8.85
N THR A 697 -9.12 4.85 8.04
CA THR A 697 -8.02 3.88 7.98
C THR A 697 -6.73 4.49 7.43
N ILE A 698 -6.82 5.51 6.56
CA ILE A 698 -5.64 6.27 6.12
C ILE A 698 -4.98 6.96 7.33
N ILE A 699 -5.78 7.56 8.20
CA ILE A 699 -5.25 8.26 9.38
C ILE A 699 -4.61 7.29 10.37
N LYS A 700 -5.18 6.09 10.53
CA LYS A 700 -4.55 5.00 11.31
C LYS A 700 -3.23 4.56 10.68
N ALA A 701 -3.18 4.45 9.34
CA ALA A 701 -1.96 4.11 8.62
C ALA A 701 -0.88 5.20 8.78
N VAL A 702 -1.25 6.47 8.73
CA VAL A 702 -0.34 7.60 9.02
C VAL A 702 0.21 7.52 10.44
N LEU A 703 -0.64 7.26 11.44
CA LEU A 703 -0.20 7.06 12.83
C LEU A 703 0.82 5.92 12.93
N ASN A 704 0.52 4.79 12.31
CA ASN A 704 1.41 3.63 12.29
C ASN A 704 2.73 3.93 11.55
N GLY A 705 2.69 4.67 10.43
CA GLY A 705 3.89 5.10 9.70
C GLY A 705 4.80 6.01 10.55
N ARG A 706 4.21 7.00 11.25
CA ARG A 706 4.92 7.85 12.21
C ARG A 706 5.54 7.04 13.35
N ASN A 707 4.80 6.04 13.84
CA ASN A 707 5.27 5.18 14.92
C ASN A 707 6.43 4.29 14.47
N VAL A 708 6.34 3.66 13.29
CA VAL A 708 7.41 2.84 12.72
C VAL A 708 8.70 3.65 12.59
N TYR A 709 8.61 4.85 12.01
CA TYR A 709 9.77 5.74 11.90
C TYR A 709 10.37 6.11 13.27
N ARG A 710 9.53 6.46 14.25
CA ARG A 710 9.96 6.77 15.62
C ARG A 710 10.67 5.56 16.25
N ASN A 711 10.11 4.38 16.12
CA ASN A 711 10.67 3.15 16.67
C ASN A 711 12.00 2.80 16.03
N ILE A 712 12.13 2.95 14.70
CA ILE A 712 13.41 2.80 13.99
C ILE A 712 14.44 3.79 14.54
N LYS A 713 14.08 5.07 14.64
CA LYS A 713 14.97 6.11 15.17
C LYS A 713 15.44 5.80 16.60
N ASN A 714 14.54 5.31 17.44
CA ASN A 714 14.85 4.92 18.82
C ASN A 714 15.75 3.70 18.89
N ALA A 715 15.53 2.69 18.05
CA ALA A 715 16.41 1.51 17.95
C ALA A 715 17.82 1.89 17.45
N ILE A 716 17.91 2.79 16.48
CA ILE A 716 19.19 3.34 15.99
C ILE A 716 19.90 4.09 17.13
N GLN A 717 19.17 4.92 17.88
CA GLN A 717 19.75 5.66 19.01
C GLN A 717 20.30 4.71 20.08
N PHE A 718 19.59 3.62 20.38
CA PHE A 718 20.03 2.60 21.31
C PHE A 718 21.34 1.95 20.87
N LEU A 719 21.38 1.42 19.64
CA LEU A 719 22.56 0.75 19.08
C LEU A 719 23.77 1.68 19.02
N LEU A 720 23.60 2.87 18.43
CA LEU A 720 24.71 3.80 18.25
C LEU A 720 25.24 4.37 19.58
N SER A 721 24.37 4.68 20.56
CA SER A 721 24.84 5.17 21.86
C SER A 721 25.56 4.11 22.64
N GLY A 722 25.12 2.85 22.53
CA GLY A 722 25.81 1.69 23.07
C GLY A 722 27.21 1.51 22.49
N ASN A 723 27.33 1.51 21.14
CA ASN A 723 28.64 1.39 20.46
C ASN A 723 29.55 2.58 20.80
N MET A 724 29.00 3.79 20.83
CA MET A 724 29.77 4.99 21.21
C MET A 724 30.36 4.86 22.64
N SER A 725 29.65 4.23 23.59
CA SER A 725 30.17 4.00 24.93
C SER A 725 31.38 3.10 24.95
N ALA A 726 31.37 2.03 24.17
CA ALA A 726 32.50 1.14 24.02
C ALA A 726 33.72 1.84 23.38
N ILE A 727 33.46 2.60 22.27
CA ILE A 727 34.50 3.41 21.59
C ILE A 727 35.16 4.37 22.58
N ILE A 728 34.38 5.12 23.35
CA ILE A 728 34.91 6.08 24.33
C ILE A 728 35.75 5.36 25.38
N ALA A 729 35.32 4.20 25.91
CA ALA A 729 36.06 3.44 26.90
C ALA A 729 37.39 2.93 26.31
N VAL A 730 37.39 2.36 25.14
CA VAL A 730 38.60 1.88 24.45
C VAL A 730 39.57 3.03 24.15
N LEU A 731 39.08 4.16 23.65
CA LEU A 731 39.89 5.36 23.39
C LEU A 731 40.50 5.90 24.68
N ALA A 732 39.71 5.96 25.78
CA ALA A 732 40.23 6.40 27.09
C ALA A 732 41.38 5.53 27.57
N CYS A 733 41.25 4.20 27.49
CA CYS A 733 42.32 3.28 27.87
C CYS A 733 43.55 3.44 26.95
N SER A 734 43.35 3.64 25.65
CA SER A 734 44.45 3.89 24.72
C SER A 734 45.23 5.17 25.06
N VAL A 735 44.52 6.28 25.29
CA VAL A 735 45.18 7.58 25.63
C VAL A 735 45.89 7.52 26.96
N LEU A 736 45.31 6.82 27.93
CA LEU A 736 45.88 6.69 29.30
C LEU A 736 46.92 5.57 29.41
N ALA A 737 47.27 4.88 28.30
CA ALA A 737 48.18 3.73 28.25
C ALA A 737 47.79 2.59 29.24
N LEU A 738 46.44 2.40 29.43
CA LEU A 738 45.90 1.35 30.28
C LEU A 738 45.72 0.03 29.44
N PRO A 739 45.58 -1.13 30.14
CA PRO A 739 45.22 -2.41 29.46
C PRO A 739 43.89 -2.27 28.69
N SER A 740 43.65 -3.22 27.79
CA SER A 740 42.35 -3.25 27.07
C SER A 740 41.19 -3.44 28.01
N PRO A 741 40.11 -2.61 27.92
CA PRO A 741 38.94 -2.77 28.76
C PRO A 741 38.02 -3.90 28.30
N PHE A 742 38.17 -4.38 27.08
CA PHE A 742 37.39 -5.45 26.49
C PHE A 742 38.20 -6.33 25.56
N GLU A 743 37.91 -7.61 25.59
CA GLU A 743 38.33 -8.54 24.57
C GLU A 743 37.38 -8.47 23.36
N PRO A 744 37.81 -8.81 22.14
CA PRO A 744 36.93 -8.79 20.95
C PRO A 744 35.67 -9.62 21.14
N VAL A 745 35.74 -10.76 21.83
CA VAL A 745 34.59 -11.63 22.12
C VAL A 745 33.54 -10.94 22.98
N HIS A 746 33.93 -10.06 23.92
CA HIS A 746 33.01 -9.28 24.76
C HIS A 746 32.15 -8.35 23.90
N LEU A 747 32.76 -7.64 22.97
CA LEU A 747 32.08 -6.66 22.12
C LEU A 747 31.17 -7.35 21.09
N LEU A 748 31.58 -8.48 20.56
CA LEU A 748 30.75 -9.32 19.69
C LEU A 748 29.54 -9.91 20.43
N PHE A 749 29.74 -10.42 21.66
CA PHE A 749 28.65 -10.88 22.51
C PHE A 749 27.62 -9.77 22.74
N ILE A 750 28.08 -8.56 23.04
CA ILE A 750 27.22 -7.40 23.27
C ILE A 750 26.45 -7.06 22.00
N ASN A 751 27.13 -6.79 20.88
CA ASN A 751 26.51 -6.30 19.66
C ASN A 751 25.55 -7.32 19.04
N LEU A 752 25.90 -8.61 19.09
CA LEU A 752 25.18 -9.65 18.40
C LEU A 752 24.05 -10.26 19.25
N LEU A 753 24.35 -10.62 20.49
CA LEU A 753 23.42 -11.35 21.35
C LEU A 753 22.58 -10.44 22.23
N THR A 754 23.21 -9.48 22.92
CA THR A 754 22.49 -8.69 23.93
C THR A 754 21.85 -7.43 23.37
N ASP A 755 22.35 -6.84 22.28
CA ASP A 755 21.79 -5.62 21.71
C ASP A 755 20.67 -5.86 20.68
N SER A 756 20.75 -6.97 19.93
CA SER A 756 19.76 -7.27 18.90
C SER A 756 18.35 -7.44 19.47
N LEU A 757 18.23 -8.08 20.64
CA LEU A 757 16.92 -8.31 21.28
C LEU A 757 16.26 -7.02 21.77
N PRO A 758 16.93 -6.14 22.55
CA PRO A 758 16.34 -4.85 22.95
C PRO A 758 16.04 -3.94 21.76
N ALA A 759 16.90 -3.90 20.75
CA ALA A 759 16.66 -3.08 19.55
C ALA A 759 15.40 -3.52 18.79
N LEU A 760 15.18 -4.83 18.63
CA LEU A 760 13.94 -5.38 18.08
C LEU A 760 12.73 -5.04 18.96
N ALA A 761 12.86 -5.18 20.27
CA ALA A 761 11.80 -4.88 21.22
C ALA A 761 11.40 -3.38 21.22
N ILE A 762 12.37 -2.47 21.04
CA ILE A 762 12.13 -1.04 20.84
C ILE A 762 11.37 -0.82 19.51
N GLY A 763 11.71 -1.57 18.47
CA GLY A 763 10.99 -1.54 17.20
C GLY A 763 9.53 -1.94 17.30
N MET A 764 9.16 -2.71 18.33
CA MET A 764 7.80 -3.17 18.61
C MET A 764 7.01 -2.26 19.56
N GLU A 765 7.49 -1.07 19.87
CA GLU A 765 6.79 -0.14 20.74
C GLU A 765 5.42 0.23 20.18
N PRO A 766 4.33 0.16 21.00
CA PRO A 766 2.99 0.49 20.55
C PRO A 766 2.85 1.91 20.01
N SER A 767 1.85 2.12 19.15
CA SER A 767 1.55 3.43 18.59
C SER A 767 1.06 4.38 19.69
N ASP A 768 1.59 5.60 19.69
CA ASP A 768 1.21 6.65 20.62
C ASP A 768 0.29 7.64 19.90
N PRO A 769 -0.99 7.77 20.29
CA PRO A 769 -1.92 8.71 19.65
C PRO A 769 -1.41 10.16 19.60
N GLN A 770 -0.54 10.56 20.56
CA GLN A 770 0.06 11.89 20.54
C GLN A 770 0.94 12.17 19.31
N LEU A 771 1.30 11.16 18.52
CA LEU A 771 1.98 11.37 17.24
C LEU A 771 1.09 12.08 16.22
N LEU A 772 -0.24 11.99 16.35
CA LEU A 772 -1.19 12.72 15.50
C LEU A 772 -1.36 14.20 15.91
N THR A 773 -0.80 14.65 17.02
CA THR A 773 -0.77 16.08 17.35
C THR A 773 0.52 16.78 16.86
N GLN A 774 1.42 16.04 16.24
CA GLN A 774 2.67 16.55 15.70
C GLN A 774 2.51 16.84 14.19
N LYS A 775 3.16 17.92 13.73
CA LYS A 775 3.23 18.22 12.28
C LYS A 775 3.96 17.10 11.54
N PRO A 776 3.65 16.87 10.25
CA PRO A 776 4.38 15.95 9.40
C PRO A 776 5.88 16.26 9.39
N ARG A 777 6.70 15.21 9.36
CA ARG A 777 8.15 15.34 9.26
C ARG A 777 8.54 15.76 7.84
N ASP A 778 9.55 16.61 7.73
CA ASP A 778 10.18 16.89 6.44
C ASP A 778 10.88 15.61 5.93
N PRO A 779 10.54 15.09 4.76
CA PRO A 779 11.18 13.89 4.19
C PRO A 779 12.69 14.06 3.95
N LYS A 780 13.16 15.31 3.80
CA LYS A 780 14.60 15.63 3.63
C LYS A 780 15.36 15.63 4.95
N GLU A 781 14.66 15.65 6.09
CA GLU A 781 15.30 15.60 7.40
C GLU A 781 15.85 14.19 7.66
N GLY A 782 17.16 14.05 7.64
CA GLY A 782 17.85 12.80 7.96
C GLY A 782 17.63 12.38 9.42
N ILE A 783 17.85 11.10 9.71
CA ILE A 783 17.75 10.55 11.08
C ILE A 783 18.74 11.22 12.03
N LEU A 784 19.95 11.51 11.53
CA LEU A 784 21.09 12.03 12.31
C LEU A 784 21.05 13.56 12.44
N THR A 785 20.02 14.07 13.07
CA THR A 785 19.95 15.50 13.39
C THR A 785 20.98 15.89 14.46
N GLY A 786 21.37 17.16 14.53
CA GLY A 786 22.30 17.63 15.55
C GLY A 786 21.83 17.39 16.99
N LYS A 787 20.50 17.39 17.22
CA LYS A 787 19.91 17.00 18.51
C LYS A 787 20.09 15.51 18.79
N PHE A 788 19.93 14.67 17.78
CA PHE A 788 20.11 13.23 17.87
C PHE A 788 21.56 12.87 18.20
N VAL A 789 22.51 13.46 17.46
CA VAL A 789 23.95 13.23 17.68
C VAL A 789 24.39 13.67 19.08
N ARG A 790 23.93 14.82 19.56
CA ARG A 790 24.23 15.26 20.94
C ARG A 790 23.71 14.30 22.01
N ARG A 791 22.49 13.78 21.84
CA ARG A 791 21.94 12.74 22.74
C ARG A 791 22.76 11.46 22.69
N LEU A 792 23.12 11.02 21.50
CA LEU A 792 23.91 9.83 21.27
C LEU A 792 25.25 9.92 22.00
N LEU A 793 25.97 11.00 21.80
CA LEU A 793 27.26 11.27 22.48
C LEU A 793 27.10 11.37 23.99
N GLY A 794 26.07 12.08 24.47
CA GLY A 794 25.81 12.24 25.90
C GLY A 794 25.47 10.92 26.61
N TYR A 795 24.62 10.10 25.98
CA TYR A 795 24.26 8.78 26.52
C TYR A 795 25.46 7.83 26.49
N GLY A 796 26.20 7.80 25.37
CA GLY A 796 27.41 7.02 25.24
C GLY A 796 28.47 7.41 26.27
N ALA A 797 28.67 8.70 26.49
CA ALA A 797 29.64 9.18 27.52
C ALA A 797 29.26 8.80 28.95
N LEU A 798 27.96 8.85 29.30
CA LEU A 798 27.49 8.45 30.64
C LEU A 798 27.72 6.95 30.87
N ILE A 799 27.40 6.09 29.86
CA ILE A 799 27.63 4.66 29.97
C ILE A 799 29.11 4.36 29.99
N ALA A 800 29.92 5.05 29.18
CA ALA A 800 31.40 4.90 29.20
C ALA A 800 31.98 5.30 30.56
N ALA A 801 31.54 6.39 31.16
CA ALA A 801 32.01 6.81 32.49
C ALA A 801 31.71 5.76 33.58
N ALA A 802 30.52 5.17 33.58
CA ALA A 802 30.17 4.08 34.50
C ALA A 802 31.04 2.82 34.22
N THR A 803 31.25 2.47 33.00
CA THR A 803 32.09 1.33 32.59
C THR A 803 33.55 1.54 32.97
N MET A 804 34.09 2.73 32.74
CA MET A 804 35.48 3.07 33.13
C MET A 804 35.67 3.15 34.64
N THR A 805 34.63 3.54 35.40
CA THR A 805 34.65 3.47 36.83
C THR A 805 34.73 2.01 37.33
N ALA A 806 33.93 1.11 36.77
CA ALA A 806 34.01 -0.32 37.06
C ALA A 806 35.37 -0.90 36.68
N PHE A 807 35.90 -0.51 35.50
CA PHE A 807 37.25 -0.91 35.05
C PHE A 807 38.33 -0.47 36.04
N SER A 808 38.33 0.78 36.48
CA SER A 808 39.31 1.31 37.44
C SER A 808 39.24 0.63 38.81
N MET A 809 38.02 0.26 39.27
CA MET A 809 37.84 -0.54 40.48
C MET A 809 38.42 -1.95 40.33
N GLY A 810 38.20 -2.60 39.18
CA GLY A 810 38.79 -3.92 38.90
C GLY A 810 40.30 -3.91 38.76
N LEU A 811 40.86 -2.83 38.21
CA LEU A 811 42.29 -2.66 37.97
C LEU A 811 43.10 -2.59 39.28
N GLN A 812 42.44 -2.28 40.43
CA GLN A 812 43.08 -2.38 41.73
C GLN A 812 43.50 -3.81 42.08
N LYS A 813 42.91 -4.83 41.45
CA LYS A 813 43.25 -6.23 41.65
C LYS A 813 44.16 -6.73 40.52
N ASP A 814 43.68 -6.76 39.33
CA ASP A 814 44.40 -7.16 38.11
C ASP A 814 43.65 -6.74 36.84
N ALA A 815 44.31 -6.81 35.68
CA ALA A 815 43.79 -6.40 34.40
C ALA A 815 42.62 -7.29 33.93
N ALA A 816 42.62 -8.58 34.21
CA ALA A 816 41.55 -9.50 33.78
C ALA A 816 40.26 -9.26 34.59
N THR A 817 40.38 -9.00 35.90
CA THR A 817 39.23 -8.57 36.75
C THR A 817 38.69 -7.23 36.27
N ALA A 818 39.54 -6.27 35.89
CA ALA A 818 39.13 -5.00 35.33
C ALA A 818 38.32 -5.15 34.01
N ALA A 819 38.81 -5.93 33.07
CA ALA A 819 38.13 -6.24 31.81
C ALA A 819 36.78 -6.93 32.06
N THR A 820 36.73 -7.89 32.99
CA THR A 820 35.52 -8.59 33.39
C THR A 820 34.48 -7.66 33.98
N MET A 821 34.87 -6.75 34.92
CA MET A 821 33.94 -5.78 35.49
C MET A 821 33.46 -4.75 34.48
N ALA A 822 34.32 -4.32 33.54
CA ALA A 822 33.97 -3.43 32.47
C ALA A 822 32.95 -4.08 31.50
N PHE A 823 33.20 -5.33 31.09
CA PHE A 823 32.30 -6.11 30.23
C PHE A 823 30.92 -6.28 30.86
N ALA A 824 30.86 -6.71 32.11
CA ALA A 824 29.59 -6.89 32.85
C ALA A 824 28.81 -5.57 32.98
N THR A 825 29.53 -4.49 33.35
CA THR A 825 28.92 -3.17 33.54
C THR A 825 28.39 -2.61 32.22
N LEU A 826 29.18 -2.71 31.14
CA LEU A 826 28.77 -2.23 29.81
C LEU A 826 27.53 -2.99 29.32
N THR A 827 27.53 -4.31 29.41
CA THR A 827 26.42 -5.15 28.97
C THR A 827 25.13 -4.82 29.71
N LEU A 828 25.18 -4.79 31.06
CA LEU A 828 24.00 -4.48 31.87
C LEU A 828 23.53 -3.03 31.66
N ALA A 829 24.44 -2.07 31.57
CA ALA A 829 24.08 -0.67 31.34
C ALA A 829 23.38 -0.47 30.00
N ARG A 830 23.81 -1.21 28.93
CA ARG A 830 23.13 -1.20 27.63
C ARG A 830 21.76 -1.84 27.74
N LEU A 831 21.59 -2.95 28.44
CA LEU A 831 20.28 -3.56 28.65
C LEU A 831 19.30 -2.62 29.35
N PHE A 832 19.73 -1.94 30.42
CA PHE A 832 18.95 -0.90 31.11
C PHE A 832 18.66 0.30 30.19
N HIS A 833 19.64 0.70 29.37
CA HIS A 833 19.50 1.77 28.41
C HIS A 833 18.44 1.48 27.34
N GLY A 834 18.19 0.20 27.03
CA GLY A 834 17.09 -0.23 26.16
C GLY A 834 15.74 0.34 26.62
N PHE A 835 15.43 0.31 27.90
CA PHE A 835 14.21 0.94 28.44
C PHE A 835 14.22 2.47 28.25
N THR A 836 15.39 3.10 28.39
CA THR A 836 15.54 4.54 28.19
C THR A 836 15.23 4.97 26.75
N CYS A 837 15.60 4.16 25.78
CA CYS A 837 15.43 4.45 24.35
C CYS A 837 14.03 4.16 23.81
N ARG A 838 13.13 3.51 24.54
CA ARG A 838 11.75 3.25 24.12
C ARG A 838 10.97 4.52 23.80
N SER A 839 11.17 5.59 24.55
CA SER A 839 10.43 6.84 24.38
C SER A 839 11.30 8.06 24.72
N GLU A 840 10.96 9.21 24.15
CA GLU A 840 11.51 10.50 24.55
C GLU A 840 10.94 10.97 25.89
N ARG A 841 9.77 10.46 26.31
CA ARG A 841 9.14 10.74 27.62
C ARG A 841 9.84 9.97 28.74
N PRO A 842 9.71 10.44 29.98
CA PRO A 842 10.18 9.70 31.16
C PRO A 842 9.51 8.32 31.28
N LEU A 843 10.23 7.34 31.83
CA LEU A 843 9.70 5.99 32.07
C LEU A 843 8.52 5.96 33.04
N VAL A 844 8.42 6.96 33.94
CA VAL A 844 7.26 7.13 34.85
C VAL A 844 5.95 7.38 34.08
N ASP A 845 6.03 8.07 32.94
CA ASP A 845 4.86 8.37 32.10
C ASP A 845 4.53 7.23 31.10
N VAL A 846 5.55 6.43 30.80
CA VAL A 846 5.45 5.30 29.88
C VAL A 846 5.55 4.01 30.68
N LYS A 847 4.43 3.39 31.02
CA LYS A 847 4.41 2.15 31.82
C LYS A 847 5.31 1.08 31.18
N LEU A 848 6.11 0.38 32.00
CA LEU A 848 6.96 -0.71 31.52
C LEU A 848 6.14 -1.84 30.85
N SER A 849 4.94 -2.09 31.36
CA SER A 849 4.03 -3.12 30.87
C SER A 849 3.46 -2.87 29.46
N THR A 850 3.59 -1.67 28.89
CA THR A 850 3.10 -1.37 27.53
C THR A 850 3.83 -2.15 26.45
N ASN A 851 5.09 -2.54 26.70
CA ASN A 851 5.89 -3.33 25.79
C ASN A 851 6.55 -4.50 26.53
N LEU A 852 5.87 -5.63 26.58
CA LEU A 852 6.35 -6.85 27.21
C LEU A 852 7.60 -7.44 26.51
N TRP A 853 7.77 -7.16 25.22
CA TRP A 853 8.95 -7.59 24.47
C TRP A 853 10.22 -6.93 24.99
N SER A 854 10.15 -5.69 25.45
CA SER A 854 11.29 -5.02 26.08
C SER A 854 11.69 -5.67 27.40
N ILE A 855 10.72 -6.12 28.21
CA ILE A 855 10.98 -6.86 29.45
C ILE A 855 11.57 -8.24 29.12
N GLY A 856 11.01 -8.93 28.15
CA GLY A 856 11.53 -10.22 27.68
C GLY A 856 12.95 -10.12 27.14
N ALA A 857 13.25 -9.09 26.34
CA ALA A 857 14.59 -8.85 25.80
C ALA A 857 15.62 -8.54 26.91
N PHE A 858 15.24 -7.75 27.88
CA PHE A 858 16.07 -7.46 29.08
C PHE A 858 16.35 -8.73 29.88
N ALA A 859 15.32 -9.53 30.16
CA ALA A 859 15.46 -10.79 30.88
C ALA A 859 16.35 -11.78 30.12
N ALA A 860 16.13 -11.95 28.82
CA ALA A 860 16.94 -12.82 27.96
C ALA A 860 18.41 -12.37 27.91
N GLY A 861 18.68 -11.08 27.73
CA GLY A 861 20.02 -10.52 27.72
C GLY A 861 20.73 -10.69 29.06
N THR A 862 20.00 -10.49 30.18
CA THR A 862 20.52 -10.70 31.51
C THR A 862 20.82 -12.19 31.78
N LEU A 863 19.97 -13.10 31.35
CA LEU A 863 20.20 -14.54 31.45
C LEU A 863 21.40 -14.99 30.60
N LEU A 864 21.59 -14.46 29.40
CA LEU A 864 22.75 -14.72 28.57
C LEU A 864 24.04 -14.26 29.28
N LEU A 865 24.03 -13.06 29.85
CA LEU A 865 25.16 -12.56 30.61
C LEU A 865 25.43 -13.44 31.85
N ALA A 866 24.38 -13.79 32.58
CA ALA A 866 24.51 -14.69 33.75
C ALA A 866 25.08 -16.05 33.36
N ALA A 867 24.69 -16.60 32.19
CA ALA A 867 25.27 -17.85 31.70
C ALA A 867 26.79 -17.75 31.51
N VAL A 868 27.28 -16.62 30.97
CA VAL A 868 28.73 -16.39 30.80
C VAL A 868 29.44 -16.40 32.16
N PHE A 869 28.84 -15.87 33.24
CA PHE A 869 29.45 -15.77 34.57
C PHE A 869 29.27 -17.01 35.45
N PHE A 870 28.24 -17.83 35.21
CA PHE A 870 27.92 -18.95 36.10
C PHE A 870 28.19 -20.34 35.51
N ILE A 871 28.41 -20.44 34.17
CA ILE A 871 28.76 -21.70 33.53
C ILE A 871 30.27 -21.79 33.38
N PRO A 872 30.97 -22.70 34.09
CA PRO A 872 32.42 -22.72 34.11
C PRO A 872 33.10 -22.90 32.75
N GLY A 873 32.44 -23.63 31.83
CA GLY A 873 32.96 -23.83 30.46
C GLY A 873 32.97 -22.55 29.60
N LEU A 874 32.20 -21.54 29.98
CA LEU A 874 32.14 -20.27 29.24
C LEU A 874 33.18 -19.27 29.77
N HIS A 875 33.68 -19.41 30.99
CA HIS A 875 34.69 -18.50 31.54
C HIS A 875 35.93 -18.37 30.67
N ASN A 876 36.45 -19.49 30.20
CA ASN A 876 37.63 -19.50 29.33
C ASN A 876 37.32 -18.97 27.95
N LEU A 877 36.10 -19.27 27.41
CA LEU A 877 35.69 -18.81 26.10
C LEU A 877 35.53 -17.28 26.05
N PHE A 878 34.99 -16.69 27.11
CA PHE A 878 34.77 -15.24 27.24
C PHE A 878 35.91 -14.54 28.04
N GLU A 879 36.93 -15.23 28.44
CA GLU A 879 38.09 -14.69 29.17
C GLU A 879 37.66 -13.90 30.41
N VAL A 880 36.62 -14.36 31.14
CA VAL A 880 36.06 -13.68 32.34
C VAL A 880 36.57 -14.32 33.64
N MET A 881 36.83 -13.48 34.60
CA MET A 881 37.28 -13.90 35.94
C MET A 881 36.08 -13.94 36.93
N PRO A 882 36.10 -14.88 37.90
CA PRO A 882 35.08 -14.90 38.95
C PRO A 882 35.15 -13.64 39.80
N LEU A 883 34.01 -12.98 39.98
CA LEU A 883 33.86 -11.76 40.78
C LEU A 883 33.32 -12.08 42.18
N ASN A 884 33.70 -11.29 43.15
CA ASN A 884 33.11 -11.35 44.51
C ASN A 884 31.80 -10.57 44.61
N VAL A 885 31.04 -10.79 45.69
CA VAL A 885 29.71 -10.17 45.89
C VAL A 885 29.76 -8.65 45.83
N ALA A 886 30.80 -8.02 46.38
CA ALA A 886 30.96 -6.57 46.38
C ALA A 886 31.22 -6.04 44.94
N GLN A 887 31.96 -6.77 44.13
CA GLN A 887 32.21 -6.45 42.72
C GLN A 887 30.92 -6.59 41.90
N TYR A 888 30.12 -7.64 42.12
CA TYR A 888 28.80 -7.75 41.47
C TYR A 888 27.86 -6.61 41.87
N ALA A 889 27.82 -6.23 43.14
CA ALA A 889 27.01 -5.10 43.60
C ALA A 889 27.46 -3.78 42.95
N SER A 890 28.78 -3.55 42.84
CA SER A 890 29.35 -2.39 42.16
C SER A 890 29.00 -2.36 40.68
N VAL A 891 29.14 -3.49 40.00
CA VAL A 891 28.74 -3.65 38.58
C VAL A 891 27.27 -3.30 38.41
N LEU A 892 26.36 -3.85 39.21
CA LEU A 892 24.93 -3.56 39.14
C LEU A 892 24.61 -2.10 39.40
N GLY A 893 25.17 -1.50 40.45
CA GLY A 893 24.98 -0.10 40.78
C GLY A 893 25.44 0.86 39.68
N LEU A 894 26.65 0.60 39.14
CA LEU A 894 27.19 1.38 38.02
C LEU A 894 26.42 1.17 36.70
N ALA A 895 25.91 -0.02 36.46
CA ALA A 895 25.09 -0.29 35.24
C ALA A 895 23.75 0.45 35.27
N VAL A 896 23.12 0.61 36.42
CA VAL A 896 21.84 1.32 36.56
C VAL A 896 21.99 2.84 36.55
N ALA A 897 23.12 3.36 37.06
CA ALA A 897 23.36 4.79 37.27
C ALA A 897 23.16 5.66 36.01
N PRO A 898 23.67 5.31 34.78
CA PRO A 898 23.42 6.09 33.58
C PRO A 898 21.94 6.23 33.26
N THR A 899 21.16 5.15 33.44
CA THR A 899 19.72 5.13 33.19
C THR A 899 18.99 6.08 34.13
N ILE A 900 19.34 6.09 35.40
CA ILE A 900 18.76 7.01 36.41
C ILE A 900 19.06 8.45 36.03
N VAL A 901 20.30 8.78 35.71
CA VAL A 901 20.70 10.15 35.34
C VAL A 901 19.94 10.63 34.08
N ILE A 902 19.82 9.78 33.06
CA ILE A 902 19.09 10.09 31.83
C ILE A 902 17.61 10.29 32.14
N GLN A 903 17.00 9.45 32.99
CA GLN A 903 15.58 9.56 33.32
C GLN A 903 15.31 10.84 34.15
N MET A 904 16.19 11.21 35.09
CA MET A 904 16.10 12.49 35.78
C MET A 904 16.16 13.68 34.82
N GLY A 905 17.06 13.63 33.83
CA GLY A 905 17.13 14.64 32.78
C GLY A 905 15.84 14.74 31.96
N LYS A 906 15.23 13.62 31.60
CA LYS A 906 13.94 13.59 30.92
C LYS A 906 12.81 14.18 31.75
N ILE A 907 12.73 13.86 33.05
CA ILE A 907 11.71 14.40 33.96
C ILE A 907 11.84 15.93 34.08
N VAL A 908 13.05 16.45 34.23
CA VAL A 908 13.29 17.90 34.30
C VAL A 908 12.87 18.60 33.01
N LEU A 909 13.21 18.02 31.86
CA LEU A 909 12.82 18.58 30.53
C LEU A 909 11.30 18.49 30.28
N ALA A 910 10.64 17.43 30.73
CA ALA A 910 9.19 17.28 30.60
C ALA A 910 8.47 18.34 31.46
N ARG A 911 8.88 18.54 32.70
CA ARG A 911 8.28 19.56 33.58
C ARG A 911 8.46 20.98 33.04
N ARG A 912 9.61 21.31 32.44
CA ARG A 912 9.82 22.62 31.78
C ARG A 912 8.86 22.89 30.65
N LYS A 913 8.51 21.87 29.86
CA LYS A 913 7.57 21.98 28.73
C LYS A 913 6.11 22.16 29.20
N THR A 914 5.78 21.75 30.40
CA THR A 914 4.42 21.90 30.97
C THR A 914 4.21 23.29 31.62
N ILE A 915 5.29 24.00 31.89
CA ILE A 915 5.26 25.33 32.56
C ILE A 915 5.35 26.46 31.50
N CYS A 916 5.86 26.19 30.31
CA CYS A 916 5.83 27.07 29.13
C CYS A 916 4.66 26.73 28.22
#